data_78a3fd5f045d29efcf4568ab3e21d313
#
_entry.id   78a3fd5f045d29efcf4568ab3e21d313
#
_cell.length_a   1.000
_cell.length_b   1.000
_cell.length_c   1.000
_cell.angle_alpha   90.00
_cell.angle_beta   90.00
_cell.angle_gamma   90.00
#
_symmetry.space_group_name_H-M   'P 1'
#
loop_
_entity.id
_entity.type
_entity.pdbx_description
1 polymer ?
#
loop_
_entity_poly.entity_id
_entity_poly.type
_entity_poly.pdbx_seq_one_letter_code
_entity_poly.pdbx_strand_id
1 'polypeptide(L)'
;MHLLHRLKKYTSFLLFSIYFLQASAQINTDQVTRIGRNALYFEDYVLSIQYFNQVISAKPYLAQPYFFRGIAKYNLDDFKGAEADATIAIGHNPFITDAYELRGLARQNLGNVKGAVEDYDKILSMLPENRSILFNKALALEELKEYDASRSAFDALLKSHPNFDIGYIGRAQLNLATKDTVAAKSDIEKALSINKHAVNAYVMRADIAINSNKDYSQALEDMNEAIKLQPRFAGYFINRAFLRHRLDDYYGAMSDYDYALQLDPLNYVALYNRALLRSEVHDFNKAIDDLTKVINLRPNDFRALYNRAVVLREKGDYKEALEDVNKVIEEFPDLAAAYFLRFDIKRAAGMKGAEDDYSKSLTLAKQRIKKHAIDGTEDEVPDLMVGGDDGDASEAQETVAARFSSLLTVANNATVEQEFNNKDIRGKVQDRNRSIEIEPMFVLTYYNSPTELRPTGNYIREADELNRTHTLRYLLQVTNREASLDDPEEIEKHFRSISYYDSYLASHTPRAVDYFGRAMDQMTVRNYAAAIKDLDQALTISPDFTLALFLRSSAKYKQALSELSNPESARKVNMNMTLHAVLDDLDKVIKLSPNMAIAYYNKGVALAELQDFTSALSAFTNAIELAPDFGEAYYNRGYVFLKLGNRTAGTNDLSKAGEMGVVPSYNLLKRMDR
;
A
#
# COMPACT_ATOMS: atom_id res chain seq x y z
N MET A 1 46.48 21.23 -56.27
CA MET A 1 45.72 22.29 -55.55
C MET A 1 44.20 22.16 -55.59
N HIS A 2 43.60 21.81 -56.72
CA HIS A 2 42.13 21.66 -56.82
C HIS A 2 41.50 20.53 -56.00
N LEU A 3 42.21 19.41 -55.78
CA LEU A 3 41.70 18.27 -54.99
C LEU A 3 41.64 18.56 -53.48
N LEU A 4 42.66 19.27 -52.98
CA LEU A 4 42.70 19.68 -51.55
C LEU A 4 41.62 20.72 -51.21
N HIS A 5 41.23 21.56 -52.14
CA HIS A 5 40.17 22.55 -51.95
C HIS A 5 38.77 21.92 -51.94
N ARG A 6 38.58 20.88 -52.75
CA ARG A 6 37.32 20.07 -52.72
C ARG A 6 37.22 19.25 -51.43
N LEU A 7 38.29 18.61 -50.96
CA LEU A 7 38.27 17.87 -49.70
C LEU A 7 37.94 18.78 -48.51
N LYS A 8 38.55 19.98 -48.43
CA LYS A 8 38.21 20.96 -47.36
C LYS A 8 36.75 21.40 -47.43
N LYS A 9 36.15 21.57 -48.62
CA LYS A 9 34.74 21.92 -48.77
C LYS A 9 33.82 20.80 -48.29
N TYR A 10 34.14 19.54 -48.58
CA TYR A 10 33.35 18.38 -48.17
C TYR A 10 33.49 18.08 -46.67
N THR A 11 34.67 18.26 -46.09
CA THR A 11 34.86 18.14 -44.65
C THR A 11 34.18 19.26 -43.86
N SER A 12 34.20 20.50 -44.37
CA SER A 12 33.43 21.62 -43.78
C SER A 12 31.92 21.40 -43.88
N PHE A 13 31.46 20.87 -45.00
CA PHE A 13 30.03 20.56 -45.18
C PHE A 13 29.59 19.39 -44.31
N LEU A 14 30.43 18.36 -44.13
CA LEU A 14 30.19 17.24 -43.24
C LEU A 14 30.19 17.68 -41.76
N LEU A 15 31.14 18.51 -41.36
CA LEU A 15 31.17 19.11 -40.00
C LEU A 15 29.96 20.02 -39.75
N PHE A 16 29.52 20.79 -40.76
CA PHE A 16 28.36 21.66 -40.65
C PHE A 16 27.03 20.84 -40.61
N SER A 17 26.95 19.76 -41.36
CA SER A 17 25.78 18.85 -41.29
C SER A 17 25.72 18.06 -39.98
N ILE A 18 26.86 17.69 -39.40
CA ILE A 18 26.94 17.05 -38.07
C ILE A 18 26.53 18.05 -36.98
N TYR A 19 26.93 19.31 -37.12
CA TYR A 19 26.52 20.41 -36.21
C TYR A 19 24.99 20.71 -36.31
N PHE A 20 24.40 20.66 -37.53
CA PHE A 20 23.00 20.84 -37.75
C PHE A 20 22.15 19.62 -37.27
N LEU A 21 22.70 18.41 -37.35
CA LEU A 21 22.05 17.21 -36.83
C LEU A 21 22.03 17.19 -35.29
N GLN A 22 22.97 17.84 -34.61
CA GLN A 22 22.96 18.03 -33.17
C GLN A 22 22.01 19.17 -32.72
N ALA A 23 21.68 20.12 -33.60
CA ALA A 23 20.84 21.26 -33.27
C ALA A 23 19.32 20.97 -33.34
N SER A 24 18.93 19.80 -33.84
CA SER A 24 17.52 19.54 -34.20
C SER A 24 16.72 18.73 -33.17
N ALA A 25 17.20 18.50 -31.96
CA ALA A 25 16.45 17.80 -30.91
C ALA A 25 16.67 18.40 -29.51
N GLN A 26 16.80 19.72 -29.40
CA GLN A 26 16.84 20.34 -28.08
C GLN A 26 15.40 20.37 -27.54
N ILE A 27 15.09 19.43 -26.63
CA ILE A 27 13.83 19.39 -25.91
C ILE A 27 13.59 20.78 -25.29
N ASN A 28 12.46 21.39 -25.59
CA ASN A 28 12.05 22.62 -24.92
C ASN A 28 11.69 22.30 -23.45
N THR A 29 12.69 22.33 -22.60
CA THR A 29 12.56 21.96 -21.17
C THR A 29 11.53 22.80 -20.44
N ASP A 30 11.31 24.06 -20.84
CA ASP A 30 10.33 24.93 -20.19
C ASP A 30 8.91 24.51 -20.55
N GLN A 31 8.68 24.11 -21.81
CA GLN A 31 7.41 23.56 -22.23
C GLN A 31 7.12 22.21 -21.55
N VAL A 32 8.10 21.31 -21.51
CA VAL A 32 7.96 20.00 -20.85
C VAL A 32 7.71 20.16 -19.34
N THR A 33 8.44 21.08 -18.68
CA THR A 33 8.20 21.43 -17.27
C THR A 33 6.77 21.92 -17.03
N ARG A 34 6.25 22.77 -17.93
CA ARG A 34 4.85 23.25 -17.82
C ARG A 34 3.85 22.12 -17.99
N ILE A 35 4.07 21.21 -18.93
CA ILE A 35 3.20 20.02 -19.12
C ILE A 35 3.26 19.11 -17.87
N GLY A 36 4.46 18.86 -17.34
CA GLY A 36 4.63 18.08 -16.11
C GLY A 36 3.92 18.70 -14.90
N ARG A 37 3.97 20.05 -14.76
CA ARG A 37 3.23 20.76 -13.72
C ARG A 37 1.71 20.70 -13.93
N ASN A 38 1.23 20.74 -15.15
CA ASN A 38 -0.18 20.58 -15.44
C ASN A 38 -0.65 19.15 -15.09
N ALA A 39 0.13 18.13 -15.46
CA ALA A 39 -0.14 16.75 -15.04
C ALA A 39 -0.20 16.61 -13.51
N LEU A 40 0.73 17.27 -12.79
CA LEU A 40 0.74 17.33 -11.32
C LEU A 40 -0.54 17.98 -10.77
N TYR A 41 -0.96 19.11 -11.35
CA TYR A 41 -2.17 19.83 -10.97
C TYR A 41 -3.45 19.00 -11.18
N PHE A 42 -3.50 18.21 -12.26
CA PHE A 42 -4.61 17.30 -12.55
C PHE A 42 -4.46 15.92 -11.87
N GLU A 43 -3.53 15.80 -10.93
CA GLU A 43 -3.29 14.58 -10.13
C GLU A 43 -2.83 13.36 -10.94
N ASP A 44 -2.36 13.56 -12.17
CA ASP A 44 -1.71 12.53 -12.95
C ASP A 44 -0.22 12.47 -12.59
N TYR A 45 0.04 11.95 -11.39
CA TYR A 45 1.37 11.96 -10.78
C TYR A 45 2.38 11.12 -11.58
N VAL A 46 1.95 9.98 -12.12
CA VAL A 46 2.85 9.11 -12.89
C VAL A 46 3.29 9.79 -14.19
N LEU A 47 2.35 10.39 -14.91
CA LEU A 47 2.65 11.16 -16.12
C LEU A 47 3.54 12.37 -15.80
N SER A 48 3.26 13.06 -14.71
CA SER A 48 4.07 14.18 -14.21
C SER A 48 5.53 13.75 -13.99
N ILE A 49 5.77 12.61 -13.34
CA ILE A 49 7.10 12.03 -13.13
C ILE A 49 7.82 11.80 -14.46
N GLN A 50 7.14 11.25 -15.48
CA GLN A 50 7.75 11.00 -16.79
C GLN A 50 8.20 12.30 -17.49
N TYR A 51 7.41 13.37 -17.41
CA TYR A 51 7.81 14.66 -17.95
C TYR A 51 8.99 15.27 -17.20
N PHE A 52 9.01 15.20 -15.87
CA PHE A 52 10.17 15.68 -15.10
C PHE A 52 11.42 14.84 -15.34
N ASN A 53 11.31 13.53 -15.57
CA ASN A 53 12.43 12.69 -15.97
C ASN A 53 13.06 13.19 -17.29
N GLN A 54 12.25 13.57 -18.28
CA GLN A 54 12.75 14.13 -19.54
C GLN A 54 13.50 15.44 -19.32
N VAL A 55 12.99 16.33 -18.45
CA VAL A 55 13.67 17.58 -18.11
C VAL A 55 14.97 17.33 -17.38
N ILE A 56 14.97 16.42 -16.40
CA ILE A 56 16.15 16.04 -15.60
C ILE A 56 17.22 15.43 -16.50
N SER A 57 16.85 14.55 -17.43
CA SER A 57 17.81 13.97 -18.40
C SER A 57 18.44 15.04 -19.29
N ALA A 58 17.69 16.06 -19.69
CA ALA A 58 18.19 17.14 -20.53
C ALA A 58 19.01 18.19 -19.74
N LYS A 59 18.60 18.49 -18.50
CA LYS A 59 19.19 19.52 -17.64
C LYS A 59 19.24 19.05 -16.16
N PRO A 60 20.16 18.16 -15.81
CA PRO A 60 20.22 17.55 -14.48
C PRO A 60 20.60 18.52 -13.35
N TYR A 61 21.06 19.71 -13.67
CA TYR A 61 21.46 20.75 -12.70
C TYR A 61 20.29 21.64 -12.23
N LEU A 62 19.09 21.50 -12.79
CA LEU A 62 17.94 22.29 -12.39
C LEU A 62 17.28 21.72 -11.13
N ALA A 63 17.08 22.54 -10.11
CA ALA A 63 16.46 22.15 -8.86
C ALA A 63 14.95 21.86 -9.00
N GLN A 64 14.23 22.70 -9.75
CA GLN A 64 12.76 22.65 -9.86
C GLN A 64 12.19 21.31 -10.36
N PRO A 65 12.74 20.64 -11.39
CA PRO A 65 12.20 19.35 -11.85
C PRO A 65 12.28 18.25 -10.79
N TYR A 66 13.34 18.20 -9.99
CA TYR A 66 13.45 17.27 -8.87
C TYR A 66 12.42 17.59 -7.79
N PHE A 67 12.25 18.86 -7.43
CA PHE A 67 11.23 19.28 -6.48
C PHE A 67 9.83 18.86 -6.89
N PHE A 68 9.41 19.15 -8.13
CA PHE A 68 8.08 18.76 -8.61
C PHE A 68 7.92 17.23 -8.75
N ARG A 69 8.97 16.52 -9.15
CA ARG A 69 8.97 15.06 -9.18
C ARG A 69 8.84 14.48 -7.77
N GLY A 70 9.52 15.09 -6.80
CA GLY A 70 9.40 14.77 -5.39
C GLY A 70 7.97 14.94 -4.86
N ILE A 71 7.27 16.01 -5.24
CA ILE A 71 5.85 16.21 -4.91
C ILE A 71 4.99 15.08 -5.49
N ALA A 72 5.20 14.74 -6.77
CA ALA A 72 4.46 13.65 -7.40
C ALA A 72 4.67 12.31 -6.70
N LYS A 73 5.92 11.99 -6.33
CA LYS A 73 6.27 10.79 -5.56
C LYS A 73 5.65 10.80 -4.17
N TYR A 74 5.67 11.92 -3.47
CA TYR A 74 5.05 12.08 -2.15
C TYR A 74 3.55 11.75 -2.19
N ASN A 75 2.84 12.28 -3.20
CA ASN A 75 1.42 11.99 -3.38
C ASN A 75 1.12 10.53 -3.79
N LEU A 76 2.12 9.81 -4.26
CA LEU A 76 2.05 8.36 -4.53
C LEU A 76 2.50 7.50 -3.33
N ASP A 77 2.71 8.12 -2.16
CA ASP A 77 3.24 7.49 -0.94
C ASP A 77 4.69 6.96 -1.10
N ASP A 78 5.43 7.38 -2.15
CA ASP A 78 6.86 7.12 -2.30
C ASP A 78 7.67 8.17 -1.52
N PHE A 79 7.60 8.10 -0.19
CA PHE A 79 8.26 9.06 0.69
C PHE A 79 9.78 9.03 0.58
N LYS A 80 10.38 7.85 0.33
CA LYS A 80 11.84 7.75 0.10
C LYS A 80 12.28 8.42 -1.19
N GLY A 81 11.54 8.21 -2.27
CA GLY A 81 11.80 8.88 -3.53
C GLY A 81 11.59 10.39 -3.44
N ALA A 82 10.60 10.83 -2.65
CA ALA A 82 10.34 12.23 -2.39
C ALA A 82 11.47 12.88 -1.57
N GLU A 83 11.97 12.23 -0.49
CA GLU A 83 13.10 12.69 0.30
C GLU A 83 14.37 12.82 -0.55
N ALA A 84 14.65 11.81 -1.41
CA ALA A 84 15.80 11.82 -2.30
C ALA A 84 15.74 12.98 -3.31
N ASP A 85 14.62 13.16 -3.98
CA ASP A 85 14.42 14.24 -4.95
C ASP A 85 14.47 15.63 -4.30
N ALA A 86 13.85 15.81 -3.13
CA ALA A 86 13.94 17.05 -2.37
C ALA A 86 15.38 17.36 -1.93
N THR A 87 16.14 16.32 -1.54
CA THR A 87 17.57 16.48 -1.18
C THR A 87 18.41 16.92 -2.36
N ILE A 88 18.17 16.37 -3.56
CA ILE A 88 18.85 16.80 -4.79
C ILE A 88 18.47 18.24 -5.14
N ALA A 89 17.17 18.59 -5.04
CA ALA A 89 16.68 19.94 -5.30
C ALA A 89 17.34 20.97 -4.38
N ILE A 90 17.46 20.68 -3.08
CA ILE A 90 18.15 21.51 -2.08
C ILE A 90 19.64 21.63 -2.42
N GLY A 91 20.28 20.55 -2.86
CA GLY A 91 21.68 20.57 -3.29
C GLY A 91 21.93 21.51 -4.47
N HIS A 92 21.00 21.60 -5.41
CA HIS A 92 21.08 22.51 -6.55
C HIS A 92 20.68 23.95 -6.19
N ASN A 93 19.73 24.13 -5.28
CA ASN A 93 19.32 25.44 -4.79
C ASN A 93 18.92 25.40 -3.31
N PRO A 94 19.83 25.80 -2.40
CA PRO A 94 19.60 25.80 -0.96
C PRO A 94 18.55 26.80 -0.44
N PHE A 95 18.01 27.65 -1.31
CA PHE A 95 17.02 28.67 -0.95
C PHE A 95 15.57 28.26 -1.29
N ILE A 96 15.35 27.07 -1.82
CA ILE A 96 14.00 26.56 -2.08
C ILE A 96 13.39 26.05 -0.76
N THR A 97 12.65 26.91 -0.06
CA THR A 97 11.96 26.59 1.20
C THR A 97 11.01 25.41 1.04
N ASP A 98 10.24 25.36 -0.04
CA ASP A 98 9.28 24.31 -0.33
C ASP A 98 9.92 22.92 -0.46
N ALA A 99 11.21 22.84 -0.90
CA ALA A 99 11.91 21.57 -0.98
C ALA A 99 12.32 21.04 0.41
N TYR A 100 12.66 21.94 1.35
CA TYR A 100 12.85 21.55 2.76
C TYR A 100 11.53 21.09 3.39
N GLU A 101 10.41 21.78 3.11
CA GLU A 101 9.09 21.38 3.59
C GLU A 101 8.72 19.98 3.09
N LEU A 102 8.85 19.74 1.78
CA LEU A 102 8.62 18.43 1.19
C LEU A 102 9.50 17.34 1.83
N ARG A 103 10.78 17.64 2.06
CA ARG A 103 11.71 16.71 2.70
C ARG A 103 11.33 16.43 4.15
N GLY A 104 10.98 17.47 4.90
CA GLY A 104 10.51 17.36 6.28
C GLY A 104 9.28 16.47 6.39
N LEU A 105 8.27 16.70 5.54
CA LEU A 105 7.04 15.89 5.49
C LEU A 105 7.34 14.43 5.08
N ALA A 106 8.21 14.23 4.11
CA ALA A 106 8.63 12.88 3.70
C ALA A 106 9.36 12.15 4.84
N ARG A 107 10.25 12.84 5.57
CA ARG A 107 10.98 12.33 6.72
C ARG A 107 10.07 11.95 7.88
N GLN A 108 9.03 12.75 8.18
CA GLN A 108 8.04 12.39 9.19
C GLN A 108 7.31 11.09 8.83
N ASN A 109 6.84 10.97 7.59
CA ASN A 109 6.20 9.72 7.13
C ASN A 109 7.14 8.51 7.15
N LEU A 110 8.45 8.72 7.08
CA LEU A 110 9.48 7.68 7.23
C LEU A 110 9.90 7.42 8.68
N GLY A 111 9.31 8.11 9.66
CA GLY A 111 9.67 8.03 11.08
C GLY A 111 10.95 8.79 11.45
N ASN A 112 11.57 9.54 10.52
CA ASN A 112 12.72 10.40 10.81
C ASN A 112 12.26 11.80 11.24
N VAL A 113 11.52 11.87 12.34
CA VAL A 113 10.90 13.11 12.83
C VAL A 113 11.94 14.16 13.23
N LYS A 114 13.10 13.75 13.76
CA LYS A 114 14.20 14.68 14.08
C LYS A 114 14.73 15.39 12.83
N GLY A 115 14.97 14.64 11.77
CA GLY A 115 15.39 15.24 10.50
C GLY A 115 14.33 16.16 9.88
N ALA A 116 13.04 15.91 10.15
CA ALA A 116 11.97 16.83 9.74
C ALA A 116 12.04 18.14 10.49
N VAL A 117 12.24 18.10 11.82
CA VAL A 117 12.40 19.32 12.66
C VAL A 117 13.59 20.16 12.18
N GLU A 118 14.73 19.53 11.82
CA GLU A 118 15.89 20.24 11.25
C GLU A 118 15.54 20.99 9.96
N ASP A 119 14.75 20.36 9.08
CA ASP A 119 14.28 20.99 7.84
C ASP A 119 13.33 22.17 8.14
N TYR A 120 12.41 22.02 9.08
CA TYR A 120 11.50 23.09 9.52
C TYR A 120 12.28 24.26 10.14
N ASP A 121 13.29 23.99 10.97
CA ASP A 121 14.17 25.01 11.53
C ASP A 121 14.93 25.76 10.43
N LYS A 122 15.35 25.07 9.39
CA LYS A 122 15.99 25.69 8.24
C LYS A 122 15.04 26.66 7.54
N ILE A 123 13.78 26.28 7.33
CA ILE A 123 12.78 27.17 6.72
C ILE A 123 12.52 28.37 7.65
N LEU A 124 12.31 28.14 8.95
CA LEU A 124 12.04 29.20 9.93
C LEU A 124 13.21 30.17 10.10
N SER A 125 14.46 29.74 9.83
CA SER A 125 15.60 30.64 9.78
C SER A 125 15.52 31.67 8.63
N MET A 126 14.78 31.35 7.54
CA MET A 126 14.56 32.22 6.39
C MET A 126 13.19 32.94 6.46
N LEU A 127 12.20 32.26 6.98
CA LEU A 127 10.79 32.71 7.10
C LEU A 127 10.26 32.48 8.52
N PRO A 128 10.63 33.32 9.52
CA PRO A 128 10.38 33.07 10.95
C PRO A 128 8.89 32.96 11.34
N GLU A 129 8.01 33.58 10.56
CA GLU A 129 6.58 33.63 10.84
C GLU A 129 5.76 32.75 9.89
N ASN A 130 6.40 31.76 9.22
CA ASN A 130 5.68 30.87 8.35
C ASN A 130 4.73 29.98 9.16
N ARG A 131 3.42 30.22 8.95
CA ARG A 131 2.34 29.57 9.72
C ARG A 131 2.37 28.05 9.63
N SER A 132 2.42 27.51 8.41
CA SER A 132 2.40 26.06 8.16
C SER A 132 3.60 25.38 8.78
N ILE A 133 4.78 26.00 8.67
CA ILE A 133 6.02 25.39 9.19
C ILE A 133 6.09 25.43 10.71
N LEU A 134 5.66 26.54 11.34
CA LEU A 134 5.54 26.60 12.81
C LEU A 134 4.59 25.51 13.33
N PHE A 135 3.47 25.31 12.62
CA PHE A 135 2.48 24.31 12.96
C PHE A 135 3.03 22.89 12.79
N ASN A 136 3.61 22.56 11.61
CA ASN A 136 4.19 21.26 11.35
C ASN A 136 5.35 20.93 12.29
N LYS A 137 6.20 21.93 12.63
CA LYS A 137 7.26 21.76 13.62
C LYS A 137 6.69 21.45 15.00
N ALA A 138 5.64 22.15 15.44
CA ALA A 138 5.02 21.90 16.73
C ALA A 138 4.48 20.47 16.84
N LEU A 139 3.80 19.97 15.79
CA LEU A 139 3.32 18.59 15.75
C LEU A 139 4.46 17.57 15.72
N ALA A 140 5.53 17.83 14.96
CA ALA A 140 6.70 16.97 14.91
C ALA A 140 7.41 16.86 16.29
N LEU A 141 7.48 17.96 17.03
CA LEU A 141 8.03 17.96 18.38
C LEU A 141 7.13 17.24 19.40
N GLU A 142 5.81 17.31 19.22
CA GLU A 142 4.85 16.52 20.02
C GLU A 142 5.04 15.02 19.78
N GLU A 143 5.20 14.60 18.51
CA GLU A 143 5.49 13.21 18.14
C GLU A 143 6.80 12.71 18.78
N LEU A 144 7.81 13.56 18.89
CA LEU A 144 9.06 13.28 19.61
C LEU A 144 8.91 13.29 21.14
N LYS A 145 7.73 13.63 21.65
CA LYS A 145 7.45 13.87 23.08
C LYS A 145 8.29 15.03 23.69
N GLU A 146 8.79 15.93 22.85
CA GLU A 146 9.49 17.16 23.25
C GLU A 146 8.45 18.26 23.55
N TYR A 147 7.62 18.03 24.57
CA TYR A 147 6.40 18.80 24.84
C TYR A 147 6.66 20.30 25.11
N ASP A 148 7.75 20.65 25.76
CA ASP A 148 8.08 22.07 26.07
C ASP A 148 8.49 22.81 24.79
N ALA A 149 9.25 22.16 23.90
CA ALA A 149 9.62 22.72 22.60
C ALA A 149 8.41 22.85 21.68
N SER A 150 7.52 21.85 21.67
CA SER A 150 6.24 21.86 20.93
C SER A 150 5.37 23.02 21.40
N ARG A 151 5.19 23.20 22.71
CA ARG A 151 4.45 24.31 23.31
C ARG A 151 5.01 25.66 22.86
N SER A 152 6.33 25.83 22.93
CA SER A 152 7.01 27.05 22.47
C SER A 152 6.76 27.34 21.00
N ALA A 153 6.73 26.32 20.15
CA ALA A 153 6.41 26.46 18.73
C ALA A 153 4.95 26.87 18.49
N PHE A 154 3.98 26.26 19.22
CA PHE A 154 2.58 26.69 19.18
C PHE A 154 2.40 28.11 19.70
N ASP A 155 3.08 28.50 20.76
CA ASP A 155 3.02 29.86 21.31
C ASP A 155 3.56 30.90 20.32
N ALA A 156 4.66 30.59 19.62
CA ALA A 156 5.18 31.43 18.56
C ALA A 156 4.18 31.54 17.39
N LEU A 157 3.59 30.42 16.97
CA LEU A 157 2.56 30.36 15.95
C LEU A 157 1.35 31.24 16.30
N LEU A 158 0.77 31.06 17.46
CA LEU A 158 -0.45 31.75 17.88
C LEU A 158 -0.22 33.23 18.23
N LYS A 159 1.02 33.59 18.58
CA LYS A 159 1.43 34.99 18.73
C LYS A 159 1.44 35.74 17.40
N SER A 160 1.99 35.12 16.35
CA SER A 160 2.03 35.72 15.01
C SER A 160 0.71 35.55 14.24
N HIS A 161 -0.06 34.49 14.53
CA HIS A 161 -1.32 34.15 13.85
C HIS A 161 -2.48 33.92 14.85
N PRO A 162 -2.96 34.96 15.57
CA PRO A 162 -3.93 34.82 16.66
C PRO A 162 -5.33 34.36 16.22
N ASN A 163 -5.62 34.36 14.92
CA ASN A 163 -6.89 33.90 14.35
C ASN A 163 -6.78 32.54 13.66
N PHE A 164 -5.74 31.78 13.93
CA PHE A 164 -5.54 30.44 13.35
C PHE A 164 -6.14 29.38 14.28
N ASP A 165 -7.42 29.03 14.04
CA ASP A 165 -8.22 28.08 14.84
C ASP A 165 -7.55 26.69 14.96
N ILE A 166 -6.99 26.16 13.84
CA ILE A 166 -6.30 24.86 13.82
C ILE A 166 -5.07 24.88 14.76
N GLY A 167 -4.37 25.99 14.87
CA GLY A 167 -3.25 26.13 15.80
C GLY A 167 -3.66 26.00 17.27
N TYR A 168 -4.83 26.55 17.65
CA TYR A 168 -5.39 26.36 18.99
C TYR A 168 -5.82 24.90 19.21
N ILE A 169 -6.41 24.25 18.20
CA ILE A 169 -6.79 22.82 18.27
C ILE A 169 -5.53 21.95 18.48
N GLY A 170 -4.45 22.22 17.75
CA GLY A 170 -3.18 21.50 17.90
C GLY A 170 -2.57 21.70 19.30
N ARG A 171 -2.58 22.95 19.82
CA ARG A 171 -2.09 23.20 21.20
C ARG A 171 -3.00 22.58 22.27
N ALA A 172 -4.31 22.51 22.02
CA ALA A 172 -5.23 21.78 22.88
C ALA A 172 -4.91 20.28 22.94
N GLN A 173 -4.57 19.68 21.79
CA GLN A 173 -4.13 18.28 21.73
C GLN A 173 -2.85 18.07 22.58
N LEU A 174 -1.85 18.92 22.42
CA LEU A 174 -0.63 18.90 23.25
C LEU A 174 -0.95 19.04 24.74
N ASN A 175 -1.88 19.96 25.12
CA ASN A 175 -2.31 20.15 26.50
C ASN A 175 -2.98 18.89 27.04
N LEU A 176 -3.79 18.17 26.25
CA LEU A 176 -4.37 16.88 26.66
C LEU A 176 -3.29 15.81 26.83
N ALA A 177 -2.32 15.73 25.90
CA ALA A 177 -1.20 14.79 26.03
C ALA A 177 -0.36 15.03 27.29
N THR A 178 -0.27 16.28 27.74
CA THR A 178 0.41 16.66 28.99
C THR A 178 -0.52 16.71 30.23
N LYS A 179 -1.77 16.22 30.09
CA LYS A 179 -2.81 16.17 31.13
C LYS A 179 -3.25 17.54 31.66
N ASP A 180 -3.02 18.61 30.91
CA ASP A 180 -3.52 19.97 31.24
C ASP A 180 -4.88 20.21 30.57
N THR A 181 -5.92 19.61 31.13
CA THR A 181 -7.29 19.71 30.62
C THR A 181 -7.88 21.11 30.67
N VAL A 182 -7.41 21.95 31.62
CA VAL A 182 -7.88 23.33 31.75
C VAL A 182 -7.38 24.18 30.58
N ALA A 183 -6.09 24.12 30.28
CA ALA A 183 -5.52 24.82 29.15
C ALA A 183 -6.09 24.28 27.80
N ALA A 184 -6.29 22.97 27.68
CA ALA A 184 -6.90 22.37 26.52
C ALA A 184 -8.31 22.93 26.25
N LYS A 185 -9.17 23.01 27.31
CA LYS A 185 -10.52 23.56 27.19
C LYS A 185 -10.51 25.02 26.75
N SER A 186 -9.61 25.82 27.32
CA SER A 186 -9.45 27.24 26.94
C SER A 186 -9.07 27.40 25.47
N ASP A 187 -8.14 26.61 24.97
CA ASP A 187 -7.74 26.61 23.55
C ASP A 187 -8.89 26.17 22.62
N ILE A 188 -9.64 25.14 23.00
CA ILE A 188 -10.81 24.66 22.21
C ILE A 188 -11.89 25.77 22.15
N GLU A 189 -12.19 26.45 23.28
CA GLU A 189 -13.15 27.55 23.29
C GLU A 189 -12.68 28.72 22.42
N LYS A 190 -11.36 29.00 22.44
CA LYS A 190 -10.78 30.00 21.54
C LYS A 190 -10.90 29.60 20.07
N ALA A 191 -10.61 28.35 19.73
CA ALA A 191 -10.78 27.82 18.35
C ALA A 191 -12.24 27.98 17.88
N LEU A 192 -13.22 27.58 18.71
CA LEU A 192 -14.64 27.70 18.39
C LEU A 192 -15.13 29.16 18.30
N SER A 193 -14.52 30.07 19.06
CA SER A 193 -14.80 31.51 18.93
C SER A 193 -14.34 32.10 17.59
N ILE A 194 -13.28 31.54 16.98
CA ILE A 194 -12.73 31.93 15.69
C ILE A 194 -13.51 31.24 14.57
N ASN A 195 -13.69 29.92 14.69
CA ASN A 195 -14.32 29.08 13.68
C ASN A 195 -15.39 28.17 14.32
N LYS A 196 -16.66 28.54 14.18
CA LYS A 196 -17.80 27.76 14.67
C LYS A 196 -18.03 26.45 13.90
N HIS A 197 -17.32 26.24 12.78
CA HIS A 197 -17.40 25.02 11.97
C HIS A 197 -16.20 24.07 12.22
N ALA A 198 -15.39 24.33 13.25
CA ALA A 198 -14.26 23.49 13.62
C ALA A 198 -14.76 22.18 14.29
N VAL A 199 -15.08 21.19 13.49
CA VAL A 199 -15.66 19.90 13.97
C VAL A 199 -14.76 19.24 15.00
N ASN A 200 -13.44 19.23 14.77
CA ASN A 200 -12.47 18.63 15.69
C ASN A 200 -12.51 19.26 17.10
N ALA A 201 -12.78 20.56 17.18
CA ALA A 201 -12.89 21.25 18.46
C ALA A 201 -14.11 20.76 19.27
N TYR A 202 -15.27 20.53 18.63
CA TYR A 202 -16.43 19.94 19.29
C TYR A 202 -16.13 18.51 19.76
N VAL A 203 -15.51 17.68 18.90
CA VAL A 203 -15.15 16.31 19.26
C VAL A 203 -14.21 16.26 20.45
N MET A 204 -13.17 17.10 20.48
CA MET A 204 -12.23 17.19 21.60
C MET A 204 -12.89 17.69 22.87
N ARG A 205 -13.83 18.66 22.78
CA ARG A 205 -14.57 19.15 23.94
C ARG A 205 -15.49 18.08 24.52
N ALA A 206 -16.14 17.30 23.66
CA ALA A 206 -16.92 16.15 24.08
C ALA A 206 -16.06 15.08 24.78
N ASP A 207 -14.87 14.81 24.25
CA ASP A 207 -13.92 13.86 24.87
C ASP A 207 -13.49 14.32 26.27
N ILE A 208 -13.18 15.61 26.42
CA ILE A 208 -12.88 16.18 27.74
C ILE A 208 -14.07 16.07 28.70
N ALA A 209 -15.29 16.35 28.19
CA ALA A 209 -16.51 16.27 29.03
C ALA A 209 -16.77 14.84 29.51
N ILE A 210 -16.55 13.84 28.65
CA ILE A 210 -16.70 12.41 28.99
C ILE A 210 -15.65 12.00 30.06
N ASN A 211 -14.37 12.29 29.79
CA ASN A 211 -13.27 11.71 30.55
C ASN A 211 -13.00 12.47 31.88
N SER A 212 -13.20 13.79 31.90
CA SER A 212 -12.89 14.59 33.08
C SER A 212 -14.05 14.67 34.08
N ASN A 213 -15.26 14.95 33.61
CA ASN A 213 -16.40 15.27 34.44
C ASN A 213 -17.57 14.30 34.32
N LYS A 214 -17.53 13.34 33.40
CA LYS A 214 -18.64 12.48 32.98
C LYS A 214 -19.89 13.30 32.62
N ASP A 215 -19.68 14.50 32.04
CA ASP A 215 -20.76 15.36 31.55
C ASP A 215 -21.21 14.90 30.17
N TYR A 216 -22.00 13.83 30.18
CA TYR A 216 -22.53 13.23 28.96
C TYR A 216 -23.52 14.14 28.21
N SER A 217 -24.16 15.10 28.93
CA SER A 217 -25.10 16.03 28.31
C SER A 217 -24.34 17.06 27.44
N GLN A 218 -23.27 17.67 27.97
CA GLN A 218 -22.43 18.57 27.17
C GLN A 218 -21.80 17.84 25.99
N ALA A 219 -21.29 16.64 26.23
CA ALA A 219 -20.72 15.82 25.14
C ALA A 219 -21.73 15.49 24.04
N LEU A 220 -23.00 15.25 24.40
CA LEU A 220 -24.09 14.99 23.47
C LEU A 220 -24.39 16.23 22.59
N GLU A 221 -24.40 17.43 23.19
CA GLU A 221 -24.57 18.68 22.43
C GLU A 221 -23.44 18.87 21.43
N ASP A 222 -22.21 18.65 21.83
CA ASP A 222 -21.05 18.74 20.96
C ASP A 222 -21.06 17.72 19.81
N MET A 223 -21.48 16.48 20.09
CA MET A 223 -21.66 15.46 19.02
C MET A 223 -22.80 15.83 18.08
N ASN A 224 -23.87 16.48 18.55
CA ASN A 224 -24.92 16.97 17.66
C ASN A 224 -24.42 18.03 16.68
N GLU A 225 -23.57 18.98 17.16
CA GLU A 225 -22.96 19.96 16.27
C GLU A 225 -21.96 19.31 15.30
N ALA A 226 -21.15 18.35 15.75
CA ALA A 226 -20.25 17.59 14.87
C ALA A 226 -21.00 16.87 13.75
N ILE A 227 -22.10 16.19 14.07
CA ILE A 227 -22.98 15.50 13.10
C ILE A 227 -23.62 16.47 12.13
N LYS A 228 -24.08 17.62 12.62
CA LYS A 228 -24.69 18.66 11.78
C LYS A 228 -23.69 19.18 10.74
N LEU A 229 -22.43 19.32 11.12
CA LEU A 229 -21.35 19.78 10.25
C LEU A 229 -20.86 18.69 9.28
N GLN A 230 -20.79 17.42 9.73
CA GLN A 230 -20.36 16.28 8.94
C GLN A 230 -21.31 15.08 9.07
N PRO A 231 -22.48 15.10 8.39
CA PRO A 231 -23.55 14.14 8.59
C PRO A 231 -23.30 12.72 8.01
N ARG A 232 -22.19 12.50 7.35
CA ARG A 232 -21.87 11.19 6.74
C ARG A 232 -20.70 10.46 7.43
N PHE A 233 -20.23 10.97 8.56
CA PHE A 233 -19.14 10.32 9.28
C PHE A 233 -19.72 9.38 10.37
N ALA A 234 -19.61 8.06 10.13
CA ALA A 234 -20.20 7.03 11.00
C ALA A 234 -19.72 7.13 12.46
N GLY A 235 -18.48 7.53 12.70
CA GLY A 235 -17.87 7.65 14.02
C GLY A 235 -18.62 8.59 14.97
N TYR A 236 -19.18 9.69 14.47
CA TYR A 236 -19.92 10.62 15.32
C TYR A 236 -21.26 10.05 15.80
N PHE A 237 -21.93 9.26 14.96
CA PHE A 237 -23.15 8.55 15.36
C PHE A 237 -22.86 7.46 16.39
N ILE A 238 -21.72 6.75 16.25
CA ILE A 238 -21.28 5.76 17.25
C ILE A 238 -21.04 6.42 18.60
N ASN A 239 -20.30 7.55 18.61
CA ASN A 239 -20.04 8.28 19.84
C ASN A 239 -21.32 8.87 20.44
N ARG A 240 -22.23 9.40 19.62
CA ARG A 240 -23.52 9.89 20.09
C ARG A 240 -24.41 8.76 20.62
N ALA A 241 -24.41 7.60 19.99
CA ALA A 241 -25.10 6.42 20.48
C ALA A 241 -24.61 6.01 21.88
N PHE A 242 -23.29 6.00 22.08
CA PHE A 242 -22.71 5.76 23.40
C PHE A 242 -23.20 6.78 24.43
N LEU A 243 -23.19 8.08 24.10
CA LEU A 243 -23.66 9.14 25.01
C LEU A 243 -25.14 9.01 25.33
N ARG A 244 -25.98 8.71 24.33
CA ARG A 244 -27.42 8.46 24.53
C ARG A 244 -27.67 7.28 25.43
N HIS A 245 -26.90 6.20 25.24
CA HIS A 245 -26.97 5.03 26.14
C HIS A 245 -26.62 5.41 27.58
N ARG A 246 -25.56 6.24 27.79
CA ARG A 246 -25.19 6.74 29.13
C ARG A 246 -26.22 7.67 29.76
N LEU A 247 -27.12 8.23 28.96
CA LEU A 247 -28.23 9.08 29.37
C LEU A 247 -29.58 8.33 29.34
N ASP A 248 -29.55 7.00 29.31
CA ASP A 248 -30.74 6.09 29.28
C ASP A 248 -31.64 6.25 28.04
N ASP A 249 -31.16 6.91 26.97
CA ASP A 249 -31.86 6.99 25.68
C ASP A 249 -31.50 5.78 24.79
N TYR A 250 -32.02 4.61 25.17
CA TYR A 250 -31.76 3.34 24.47
C TYR A 250 -32.26 3.35 23.02
N TYR A 251 -33.42 3.97 22.74
CA TYR A 251 -34.00 4.06 21.39
C TYR A 251 -33.16 4.95 20.48
N GLY A 252 -32.74 6.12 21.00
CA GLY A 252 -31.86 7.01 20.27
C GLY A 252 -30.49 6.39 20.00
N ALA A 253 -29.94 5.67 21.00
CA ALA A 253 -28.68 4.95 20.85
C ALA A 253 -28.77 3.87 19.76
N MET A 254 -29.83 3.05 19.77
CA MET A 254 -30.05 2.01 18.77
C MET A 254 -30.17 2.61 17.36
N SER A 255 -30.94 3.71 17.23
CA SER A 255 -31.12 4.40 15.95
C SER A 255 -29.79 4.93 15.39
N ASP A 256 -28.92 5.50 16.26
CA ASP A 256 -27.63 6.01 15.84
C ASP A 256 -26.66 4.87 15.41
N TYR A 257 -26.63 3.74 16.14
CA TYR A 257 -25.84 2.58 15.70
C TYR A 257 -26.36 2.00 14.37
N ASP A 258 -27.68 1.93 14.18
CA ASP A 258 -28.25 1.47 12.92
C ASP A 258 -27.88 2.39 11.76
N TYR A 259 -27.89 3.71 11.97
CA TYR A 259 -27.50 4.67 10.95
C TYR A 259 -25.98 4.62 10.68
N ALA A 260 -25.16 4.51 11.73
CA ALA A 260 -23.71 4.33 11.56
C ALA A 260 -23.39 3.11 10.70
N LEU A 261 -24.13 2.00 10.88
CA LEU A 261 -23.97 0.77 10.09
C LEU A 261 -24.59 0.85 8.68
N GLN A 262 -25.49 1.80 8.41
CA GLN A 262 -25.88 2.12 7.04
C GLN A 262 -24.77 2.87 6.31
N LEU A 263 -24.00 3.74 7.00
CA LEU A 263 -22.87 4.47 6.44
C LEU A 263 -21.64 3.57 6.26
N ASP A 264 -21.37 2.71 7.25
CA ASP A 264 -20.25 1.76 7.26
C ASP A 264 -20.70 0.39 7.80
N PRO A 265 -21.19 -0.51 6.92
CA PRO A 265 -21.74 -1.81 7.32
C PRO A 265 -20.75 -2.77 8.00
N LEU A 266 -19.45 -2.53 7.84
CA LEU A 266 -18.39 -3.35 8.42
C LEU A 266 -17.72 -2.71 9.63
N ASN A 267 -18.29 -1.64 10.17
CA ASN A 267 -17.77 -0.98 11.36
C ASN A 267 -17.90 -1.89 12.59
N TYR A 268 -16.79 -2.50 12.96
CA TYR A 268 -16.77 -3.48 14.06
C TYR A 268 -17.13 -2.85 15.41
N VAL A 269 -16.81 -1.55 15.63
CA VAL A 269 -17.15 -0.86 16.87
C VAL A 269 -18.66 -0.64 17.00
N ALA A 270 -19.30 -0.20 15.90
CA ALA A 270 -20.75 -0.04 15.86
C ALA A 270 -21.46 -1.38 16.08
N LEU A 271 -21.01 -2.45 15.41
CA LEU A 271 -21.55 -3.80 15.58
C LEU A 271 -21.41 -4.28 17.03
N TYR A 272 -20.20 -4.12 17.60
CA TYR A 272 -19.90 -4.53 18.97
C TYR A 272 -20.79 -3.79 19.99
N ASN A 273 -20.82 -2.47 19.95
CA ASN A 273 -21.58 -1.66 20.89
C ASN A 273 -23.11 -1.88 20.72
N ARG A 274 -23.58 -2.03 19.48
CA ARG A 274 -24.99 -2.36 19.24
C ARG A 274 -25.37 -3.74 19.79
N ALA A 275 -24.45 -4.70 19.71
CA ALA A 275 -24.65 -6.01 20.29
C ALA A 275 -24.80 -5.96 21.81
N LEU A 276 -23.96 -5.16 22.48
CA LEU A 276 -24.09 -4.97 23.93
C LEU A 276 -25.44 -4.36 24.30
N LEU A 277 -25.84 -3.28 23.60
CA LEU A 277 -27.14 -2.65 23.81
C LEU A 277 -28.30 -3.62 23.57
N ARG A 278 -28.24 -4.47 22.53
CA ARG A 278 -29.20 -5.53 22.23
C ARG A 278 -29.26 -6.59 23.32
N SER A 279 -28.10 -6.91 23.90
CA SER A 279 -28.02 -7.84 25.04
C SER A 279 -28.75 -7.30 26.27
N GLU A 280 -28.56 -6.01 26.57
CA GLU A 280 -29.23 -5.32 27.70
C GLU A 280 -30.76 -5.30 27.55
N VAL A 281 -31.26 -5.14 26.33
CA VAL A 281 -32.70 -5.19 26.04
C VAL A 281 -33.21 -6.61 25.72
N HIS A 282 -32.41 -7.65 26.02
CA HIS A 282 -32.70 -9.06 25.83
C HIS A 282 -33.00 -9.50 24.39
N ASP A 283 -32.55 -8.75 23.36
CA ASP A 283 -32.58 -9.17 21.95
C ASP A 283 -31.37 -10.05 21.64
N PHE A 284 -31.25 -11.18 22.33
CA PHE A 284 -30.06 -12.05 22.31
C PHE A 284 -29.72 -12.57 20.91
N ASN A 285 -30.69 -12.88 20.07
CA ASN A 285 -30.43 -13.38 18.73
C ASN A 285 -29.66 -12.37 17.89
N LYS A 286 -30.14 -11.12 17.86
CA LYS A 286 -29.47 -10.07 17.09
C LYS A 286 -28.16 -9.64 17.72
N ALA A 287 -28.00 -9.71 19.04
CA ALA A 287 -26.76 -9.50 19.73
C ALA A 287 -25.69 -10.53 19.30
N ILE A 288 -26.05 -11.81 19.27
CA ILE A 288 -25.19 -12.90 18.80
C ILE A 288 -24.81 -12.70 17.32
N ASP A 289 -25.75 -12.31 16.46
CA ASP A 289 -25.50 -12.04 15.04
C ASP A 289 -24.46 -10.90 14.85
N ASP A 290 -24.61 -9.80 15.60
CA ASP A 290 -23.66 -8.68 15.52
C ASP A 290 -22.29 -9.08 16.05
N LEU A 291 -22.18 -9.77 17.20
CA LEU A 291 -20.91 -10.26 17.73
C LEU A 291 -20.26 -11.29 16.80
N THR A 292 -21.04 -12.12 16.14
CA THR A 292 -20.53 -13.06 15.14
C THR A 292 -19.90 -12.33 13.94
N LYS A 293 -20.53 -11.24 13.49
CA LYS A 293 -19.93 -10.38 12.45
C LYS A 293 -18.62 -9.76 12.92
N VAL A 294 -18.57 -9.28 14.17
CA VAL A 294 -17.32 -8.73 14.75
C VAL A 294 -16.21 -9.80 14.76
N ILE A 295 -16.51 -11.02 15.22
CA ILE A 295 -15.57 -12.13 15.26
C ILE A 295 -15.09 -12.53 13.86
N ASN A 296 -15.98 -12.51 12.86
CA ASN A 296 -15.61 -12.79 11.48
C ASN A 296 -14.69 -11.70 10.88
N LEU A 297 -14.90 -10.44 11.25
CA LEU A 297 -14.03 -9.32 10.84
C LEU A 297 -12.70 -9.31 11.60
N ARG A 298 -12.71 -9.72 12.86
CA ARG A 298 -11.57 -9.71 13.78
C ARG A 298 -11.54 -11.00 14.61
N PRO A 299 -11.01 -12.10 14.05
CA PRO A 299 -11.05 -13.43 14.71
C PRO A 299 -10.37 -13.46 16.09
N ASN A 300 -9.43 -12.55 16.34
CA ASN A 300 -8.71 -12.44 17.61
C ASN A 300 -9.28 -11.34 18.53
N ASP A 301 -10.49 -10.88 18.30
CA ASP A 301 -11.16 -10.01 19.27
C ASP A 301 -11.80 -10.84 20.40
N PHE A 302 -10.98 -11.14 21.41
CA PHE A 302 -11.37 -11.97 22.55
C PHE A 302 -12.44 -11.32 23.41
N ARG A 303 -12.64 -10.00 23.34
CA ARG A 303 -13.76 -9.29 24.00
C ARG A 303 -15.08 -9.66 23.33
N ALA A 304 -15.09 -9.72 22.01
CA ALA A 304 -16.28 -10.13 21.27
C ALA A 304 -16.63 -11.61 21.54
N LEU A 305 -15.63 -12.51 21.62
CA LEU A 305 -15.81 -13.89 22.01
C LEU A 305 -16.38 -14.01 23.43
N TYR A 306 -15.79 -13.29 24.39
CA TYR A 306 -16.25 -13.28 25.79
C TYR A 306 -17.71 -12.81 25.89
N ASN A 307 -18.05 -11.67 25.28
CA ASN A 307 -19.39 -11.13 25.32
C ASN A 307 -20.39 -12.01 24.56
N ARG A 308 -19.99 -12.65 23.47
CA ARG A 308 -20.85 -13.63 22.80
C ARG A 308 -21.12 -14.85 23.69
N ALA A 309 -20.11 -15.34 24.43
CA ALA A 309 -20.30 -16.41 25.40
C ALA A 309 -21.28 -16.01 26.53
N VAL A 310 -21.21 -14.76 27.01
CA VAL A 310 -22.18 -14.23 27.99
C VAL A 310 -23.59 -14.26 27.42
N VAL A 311 -23.80 -13.72 26.22
CA VAL A 311 -25.14 -13.65 25.58
C VAL A 311 -25.67 -15.05 25.24
N LEU A 312 -24.81 -15.96 24.78
CA LEU A 312 -25.16 -17.36 24.51
C LEU A 312 -25.58 -18.09 25.81
N ARG A 313 -24.89 -17.81 26.92
CA ARG A 313 -25.23 -18.32 28.24
C ARG A 313 -26.62 -17.83 28.69
N GLU A 314 -26.91 -16.53 28.53
CA GLU A 314 -28.23 -15.96 28.86
C GLU A 314 -29.36 -16.57 28.01
N LYS A 315 -29.05 -16.82 26.73
CA LYS A 315 -30.00 -17.49 25.82
C LYS A 315 -30.19 -18.98 26.13
N GLY A 316 -29.22 -19.63 26.79
CA GLY A 316 -29.23 -21.08 27.08
C GLY A 316 -28.48 -21.93 26.07
N ASP A 317 -27.74 -21.34 25.15
CA ASP A 317 -26.92 -22.02 24.13
C ASP A 317 -25.52 -22.35 24.71
N TYR A 318 -25.53 -23.20 25.74
CA TYR A 318 -24.36 -23.48 26.58
C TYR A 318 -23.16 -24.08 25.84
N LYS A 319 -23.40 -24.84 24.78
CA LYS A 319 -22.35 -25.50 24.03
C LYS A 319 -21.47 -24.46 23.29
N GLU A 320 -22.11 -23.60 22.54
CA GLU A 320 -21.42 -22.51 21.81
C GLU A 320 -20.77 -21.53 22.79
N ALA A 321 -21.41 -21.24 23.92
CA ALA A 321 -20.85 -20.40 24.98
C ALA A 321 -19.55 -20.99 25.54
N LEU A 322 -19.49 -22.33 25.74
CA LEU A 322 -18.25 -22.99 26.18
C LEU A 322 -17.15 -22.98 25.13
N GLU A 323 -17.50 -23.11 23.85
CA GLU A 323 -16.53 -23.00 22.76
C GLU A 323 -15.84 -21.64 22.74
N ASP A 324 -16.61 -20.57 22.90
CA ASP A 324 -16.09 -19.20 22.90
C ASP A 324 -15.24 -18.90 24.15
N VAL A 325 -15.74 -19.22 25.34
CA VAL A 325 -14.99 -18.96 26.59
C VAL A 325 -13.73 -19.79 26.70
N ASN A 326 -13.70 -21.01 26.13
CA ASN A 326 -12.49 -21.81 26.09
C ASN A 326 -11.38 -21.15 25.25
N LYS A 327 -11.72 -20.57 24.08
CA LYS A 327 -10.77 -19.80 23.27
C LYS A 327 -10.20 -18.60 24.04
N VAL A 328 -11.05 -17.91 24.82
CA VAL A 328 -10.59 -16.81 25.68
C VAL A 328 -9.62 -17.32 26.76
N ILE A 329 -9.89 -18.47 27.37
CA ILE A 329 -9.04 -19.07 28.41
C ILE A 329 -7.71 -19.58 27.80
N GLU A 330 -7.73 -20.13 26.58
CA GLU A 330 -6.52 -20.57 25.89
C GLU A 330 -5.55 -19.41 25.68
N GLU A 331 -6.04 -18.24 25.30
CA GLU A 331 -5.21 -17.06 25.08
C GLU A 331 -4.85 -16.34 26.38
N PHE A 332 -5.80 -16.28 27.34
CA PHE A 332 -5.62 -15.62 28.63
C PHE A 332 -5.81 -16.59 29.79
N PRO A 333 -4.84 -17.50 30.03
CA PRO A 333 -4.97 -18.54 31.07
C PRO A 333 -5.02 -18.00 32.50
N ASP A 334 -4.70 -16.73 32.71
CA ASP A 334 -4.73 -16.04 34.03
C ASP A 334 -5.95 -15.11 34.18
N LEU A 335 -6.90 -15.15 33.24
CA LEU A 335 -8.10 -14.31 33.29
C LEU A 335 -9.16 -14.93 34.18
N ALA A 336 -9.23 -14.51 35.44
CA ALA A 336 -10.17 -15.02 36.45
C ALA A 336 -11.64 -15.00 35.99
N ALA A 337 -12.08 -13.94 35.29
CA ALA A 337 -13.45 -13.80 34.78
C ALA A 337 -13.83 -14.86 33.76
N ALA A 338 -12.91 -15.27 32.91
CA ALA A 338 -13.21 -16.30 31.91
C ALA A 338 -13.48 -17.66 32.58
N TYR A 339 -12.74 -17.98 33.63
CA TYR A 339 -13.03 -19.17 34.45
C TYR A 339 -14.36 -19.04 35.21
N PHE A 340 -14.67 -17.86 35.73
CA PHE A 340 -15.96 -17.61 36.38
C PHE A 340 -17.11 -17.75 35.40
N LEU A 341 -16.99 -17.18 34.20
CA LEU A 341 -18.01 -17.36 33.16
C LEU A 341 -18.15 -18.83 32.77
N ARG A 342 -17.07 -19.57 32.64
CA ARG A 342 -17.12 -21.02 32.34
C ARG A 342 -17.75 -21.82 33.46
N PHE A 343 -17.47 -21.48 34.71
CA PHE A 343 -18.17 -22.04 35.87
C PHE A 343 -19.69 -21.83 35.77
N ASP A 344 -20.11 -20.59 35.51
CA ASP A 344 -21.49 -20.21 35.44
C ASP A 344 -22.25 -20.91 34.28
N ILE A 345 -21.59 -21.01 33.09
CA ILE A 345 -22.12 -21.78 31.96
C ILE A 345 -22.26 -23.28 32.33
N LYS A 346 -21.23 -23.90 32.91
CA LYS A 346 -21.26 -25.31 33.28
C LYS A 346 -22.33 -25.60 34.36
N ARG A 347 -22.43 -24.70 35.34
CA ARG A 347 -23.44 -24.81 36.40
C ARG A 347 -24.85 -24.71 35.83
N ALA A 348 -25.13 -23.73 34.98
CA ALA A 348 -26.43 -23.55 34.31
C ALA A 348 -26.79 -24.73 33.42
N ALA A 349 -25.79 -25.35 32.78
CA ALA A 349 -25.97 -26.55 31.94
C ALA A 349 -25.99 -27.88 32.73
N GLY A 350 -25.80 -27.87 34.06
CA GLY A 350 -25.74 -29.09 34.88
C GLY A 350 -24.50 -29.97 34.59
N MET A 351 -23.40 -29.38 34.10
CA MET A 351 -22.18 -30.09 33.71
C MET A 351 -21.25 -30.28 34.89
N LYS A 352 -20.46 -31.36 34.86
CA LYS A 352 -19.43 -31.66 35.85
C LYS A 352 -18.23 -30.73 35.69
N GLY A 353 -17.43 -30.48 36.76
CA GLY A 353 -16.23 -29.67 36.73
C GLY A 353 -16.49 -28.17 36.77
N ALA A 354 -17.66 -27.75 37.19
CA ALA A 354 -17.96 -26.33 37.43
C ALA A 354 -17.15 -25.79 38.63
N GLU A 355 -17.14 -26.53 39.75
CA GLU A 355 -16.44 -26.14 40.98
C GLU A 355 -14.93 -25.98 40.81
N ASP A 356 -14.31 -26.73 39.88
CA ASP A 356 -12.89 -26.60 39.56
C ASP A 356 -12.60 -25.21 38.92
N ASP A 357 -13.47 -24.76 38.01
CA ASP A 357 -13.37 -23.47 37.38
C ASP A 357 -13.59 -22.32 38.38
N TYR A 358 -14.55 -22.50 39.32
CA TYR A 358 -14.77 -21.52 40.38
C TYR A 358 -13.56 -21.38 41.29
N SER A 359 -12.98 -22.53 41.75
CA SER A 359 -11.79 -22.56 42.58
C SER A 359 -10.59 -21.92 41.88
N LYS A 360 -10.44 -22.15 40.56
CA LYS A 360 -9.40 -21.53 39.74
C LYS A 360 -9.59 -20.03 39.61
N SER A 361 -10.81 -19.57 39.34
CA SER A 361 -11.15 -18.15 39.29
C SER A 361 -10.80 -17.42 40.59
N LEU A 362 -11.21 -17.95 41.76
CA LEU A 362 -10.87 -17.37 43.06
C LEU A 362 -9.35 -17.33 43.33
N THR A 363 -8.63 -18.36 42.91
CA THR A 363 -7.16 -18.44 43.10
C THR A 363 -6.48 -17.34 42.27
N LEU A 364 -6.85 -17.18 41.01
CA LEU A 364 -6.30 -16.16 40.12
C LEU A 364 -6.59 -14.76 40.61
N ALA A 365 -7.83 -14.52 41.07
CA ALA A 365 -8.20 -13.23 41.64
C ALA A 365 -7.39 -12.87 42.89
N LYS A 366 -7.20 -13.84 43.82
CA LYS A 366 -6.36 -13.64 45.01
C LYS A 366 -4.88 -13.38 44.66
N GLN A 367 -4.36 -14.07 43.66
CA GLN A 367 -2.98 -13.84 43.18
C GLN A 367 -2.82 -12.43 42.61
N ARG A 368 -3.81 -11.92 41.87
CA ARG A 368 -3.81 -10.59 41.28
C ARG A 368 -3.82 -9.49 42.38
N ILE A 369 -4.72 -9.60 43.36
CA ILE A 369 -4.76 -8.66 44.51
C ILE A 369 -3.41 -8.61 45.22
N LYS A 370 -2.75 -9.75 45.45
CA LYS A 370 -1.42 -9.79 46.04
C LYS A 370 -0.36 -9.10 45.17
N LYS A 371 -0.39 -9.29 43.87
CA LYS A 371 0.55 -8.65 42.94
C LYS A 371 0.39 -7.13 42.94
N HIS A 372 -0.83 -6.63 42.89
CA HIS A 372 -1.11 -5.20 42.95
C HIS A 372 -0.66 -4.56 44.30
N ALA A 373 -0.80 -5.28 45.39
CA ALA A 373 -0.35 -4.80 46.69
C ALA A 373 1.18 -4.72 46.80
N ILE A 374 1.93 -5.43 45.98
CA ILE A 374 3.40 -5.49 45.99
C ILE A 374 4.01 -4.52 44.97
N ASP A 375 3.47 -4.44 43.76
CA ASP A 375 4.11 -3.76 42.63
C ASP A 375 3.62 -2.31 42.39
N GLY A 376 2.49 -1.90 42.97
CA GLY A 376 1.94 -0.53 42.85
C GLY A 376 1.64 -0.09 41.40
N THR A 377 1.60 -1.04 40.47
CA THR A 377 1.39 -0.77 39.04
C THR A 377 -0.07 -0.95 38.66
N GLU A 378 -0.65 0.06 38.03
CA GLU A 378 -1.90 -0.04 37.28
C GLU A 378 -1.58 -0.75 35.95
N ASP A 379 -1.71 -2.09 35.92
CA ASP A 379 -1.69 -2.82 34.65
C ASP A 379 -2.94 -2.46 33.82
N GLU A 380 -2.77 -2.17 32.53
CA GLU A 380 -3.85 -1.88 31.57
C GLU A 380 -4.79 -3.08 31.26
N VAL A 381 -4.69 -4.17 32.01
CA VAL A 381 -5.59 -5.32 31.93
C VAL A 381 -6.85 -5.04 32.76
N PRO A 382 -8.06 -5.25 32.23
CA PRO A 382 -9.30 -4.89 32.92
C PRO A 382 -9.37 -5.49 34.31
N ASP A 383 -9.53 -4.62 35.31
CA ASP A 383 -9.63 -4.95 36.71
C ASP A 383 -10.94 -5.70 37.00
N LEU A 384 -10.87 -6.96 37.29
CA LEU A 384 -12.00 -7.82 37.65
C LEU A 384 -12.05 -7.96 39.17
N MET A 385 -12.89 -7.17 39.79
CA MET A 385 -13.13 -7.31 41.19
C MET A 385 -13.78 -8.66 41.49
N VAL A 386 -13.18 -9.43 42.36
CA VAL A 386 -13.86 -10.48 43.11
C VAL A 386 -14.66 -9.77 44.20
N GLY A 387 -15.97 -10.01 44.21
CA GLY A 387 -16.81 -9.58 45.35
C GLY A 387 -16.18 -10.09 46.66
N GLY A 388 -16.00 -9.15 47.63
CA GLY A 388 -15.64 -9.56 48.99
C GLY A 388 -16.67 -10.52 49.54
N ASP A 389 -16.24 -11.31 50.51
CA ASP A 389 -17.12 -12.13 51.38
C ASP A 389 -18.32 -11.28 51.80
N ASP A 390 -19.56 -11.69 51.52
CA ASP A 390 -20.83 -11.05 51.84
C ASP A 390 -21.39 -9.91 50.97
N GLY A 391 -20.93 -9.70 49.74
CA GLY A 391 -21.49 -8.69 48.83
C GLY A 391 -22.10 -9.31 47.56
N ASP A 392 -23.32 -8.91 47.28
CA ASP A 392 -24.24 -9.30 46.20
C ASP A 392 -23.56 -9.66 44.89
N ALA A 393 -23.78 -10.89 44.42
CA ALA A 393 -23.21 -11.39 43.11
C ALA A 393 -23.68 -10.57 41.90
N SER A 394 -24.72 -9.73 42.07
CA SER A 394 -25.23 -8.83 41.02
C SER A 394 -24.32 -7.66 40.73
N GLU A 395 -23.66 -7.06 41.75
CA GLU A 395 -22.72 -5.94 41.57
C GLU A 395 -21.42 -6.38 40.87
N ALA A 396 -20.95 -7.61 41.11
CA ALA A 396 -19.79 -8.17 40.42
C ALA A 396 -20.08 -8.44 38.93
N GLN A 397 -21.31 -8.81 38.60
CA GLN A 397 -21.77 -9.06 37.26
C GLN A 397 -21.93 -7.77 36.43
N GLU A 398 -22.43 -6.70 37.07
CA GLU A 398 -22.53 -5.35 36.47
C GLU A 398 -21.15 -4.74 36.17
N THR A 399 -20.18 -4.92 37.06
CA THR A 399 -18.82 -4.41 36.88
C THR A 399 -18.02 -5.17 35.81
N VAL A 400 -18.24 -6.45 35.60
CA VAL A 400 -17.63 -7.24 34.53
C VAL A 400 -18.20 -6.85 33.16
N ALA A 401 -19.53 -6.72 33.04
CA ALA A 401 -20.16 -6.22 31.83
C ALA A 401 -19.74 -4.77 31.53
N ALA A 402 -19.63 -3.90 32.53
CA ALA A 402 -19.23 -2.49 32.35
C ALA A 402 -17.81 -2.30 31.83
N ARG A 403 -16.87 -3.20 32.12
CA ARG A 403 -15.47 -3.07 31.71
C ARG A 403 -15.12 -3.65 30.33
N PHE A 404 -15.94 -4.53 29.80
CA PHE A 404 -15.87 -4.89 28.40
C PHE A 404 -16.85 -4.02 27.55
N SER A 405 -17.51 -3.06 28.15
CA SER A 405 -18.75 -2.48 27.66
C SER A 405 -18.64 -1.24 26.82
N SER A 406 -17.55 -0.63 26.55
CA SER A 406 -17.61 0.54 25.68
C SER A 406 -16.33 0.80 24.93
N LEU A 407 -16.32 0.37 23.68
CA LEU A 407 -15.40 0.91 22.69
C LEU A 407 -15.93 2.27 22.24
N LEU A 408 -15.39 3.35 22.81
CA LEU A 408 -15.43 4.62 22.13
C LEU A 408 -14.61 4.46 20.83
N THR A 409 -15.19 4.80 19.70
CA THR A 409 -14.37 5.22 18.60
C THR A 409 -13.75 6.51 19.05
N VAL A 410 -12.53 6.45 19.56
CA VAL A 410 -11.67 7.61 19.48
C VAL A 410 -11.77 8.01 18.02
N ALA A 411 -12.34 9.17 17.76
CA ALA A 411 -12.32 9.73 16.43
C ALA A 411 -10.83 9.96 16.14
N ASN A 412 -10.16 8.97 15.54
CA ASN A 412 -8.78 9.11 15.09
C ASN A 412 -8.62 10.26 14.09
N ASN A 413 -9.73 10.93 13.75
CA ASN A 413 -9.78 12.14 12.94
C ASN A 413 -9.77 13.44 13.77
N ALA A 414 -9.70 13.36 15.11
CA ALA A 414 -9.40 14.53 15.93
C ALA A 414 -7.90 14.88 15.92
N THR A 415 -7.03 14.00 15.41
CA THR A 415 -5.64 14.35 15.15
C THR A 415 -5.62 15.47 14.12
N VAL A 416 -5.05 16.58 14.51
CA VAL A 416 -4.81 17.72 13.62
C VAL A 416 -3.92 17.23 12.49
N GLU A 417 -4.50 17.09 11.29
CA GLU A 417 -3.72 16.68 10.12
C GLU A 417 -2.76 17.78 9.73
N GLN A 418 -1.54 17.41 9.38
CA GLN A 418 -0.57 18.34 8.81
C GLN A 418 -1.19 19.05 7.60
N GLU A 419 -0.97 20.35 7.46
CA GLU A 419 -1.65 21.21 6.47
C GLU A 419 -1.47 20.74 5.02
N PHE A 420 -0.50 19.87 4.73
CA PHE A 420 -0.24 19.28 3.41
C PHE A 420 -0.85 17.89 3.20
N ASN A 421 -1.44 17.28 4.21
CA ASN A 421 -1.88 15.87 4.16
C ASN A 421 -3.37 15.76 3.83
N ASN A 422 -3.75 16.23 2.62
CA ASN A 422 -5.11 16.06 2.15
C ASN A 422 -5.31 14.64 1.59
N LYS A 423 -5.88 13.74 2.41
CA LYS A 423 -6.16 12.34 2.05
C LYS A 423 -7.15 12.20 0.89
N ASP A 424 -7.93 13.23 0.61
CA ASP A 424 -8.93 13.24 -0.47
C ASP A 424 -8.31 13.47 -1.85
N ILE A 425 -7.04 13.94 -1.92
CA ILE A 425 -6.32 14.28 -3.15
C ILE A 425 -5.40 13.12 -3.61
N ARG A 426 -5.43 11.96 -2.99
CA ARG A 426 -4.57 10.84 -3.36
C ARG A 426 -5.03 10.21 -4.67
N GLY A 427 -4.19 10.38 -5.68
CA GLY A 427 -4.42 10.10 -7.10
C GLY A 427 -5.19 8.82 -7.46
N LYS A 428 -5.96 8.93 -8.52
CA LYS A 428 -6.87 7.90 -9.07
C LYS A 428 -6.22 6.60 -9.56
N VAL A 429 -4.88 6.50 -9.55
CA VAL A 429 -4.12 5.34 -10.07
C VAL A 429 -4.19 4.10 -9.17
N GLN A 430 -4.99 4.13 -8.10
CA GLN A 430 -4.93 3.13 -7.04
C GLN A 430 -6.10 2.16 -7.12
N ASP A 431 -5.94 1.13 -7.92
CA ASP A 431 -6.79 -0.06 -7.82
C ASP A 431 -6.37 -0.89 -6.61
N ARG A 432 -7.10 -0.73 -5.49
CA ARG A 432 -6.86 -1.43 -4.22
C ARG A 432 -7.06 -2.95 -4.32
N ASN A 433 -7.72 -3.42 -5.36
CA ASN A 433 -8.11 -4.81 -5.54
C ASN A 433 -7.17 -5.58 -6.48
N ARG A 434 -6.14 -4.96 -7.04
CA ARG A 434 -5.20 -5.66 -7.91
C ARG A 434 -4.32 -6.60 -7.10
N SER A 435 -4.25 -7.88 -7.50
CA SER A 435 -3.29 -8.84 -6.97
C SER A 435 -1.85 -8.33 -7.15
N ILE A 436 -1.01 -8.55 -6.13
CA ILE A 436 0.41 -8.26 -6.22
C ILE A 436 1.06 -9.43 -6.93
N GLU A 437 1.42 -9.22 -8.19
CA GLU A 437 2.02 -10.23 -9.04
C GLU A 437 3.37 -9.72 -9.55
N ILE A 438 4.26 -10.65 -9.85
CA ILE A 438 5.51 -10.38 -10.53
C ILE A 438 5.22 -9.89 -11.96
N GLU A 439 5.95 -8.91 -12.45
CA GLU A 439 5.83 -8.49 -13.85
C GLU A 439 6.26 -9.64 -14.75
N PRO A 440 5.50 -9.93 -15.83
CA PRO A 440 5.67 -11.14 -16.62
C PRO A 440 6.96 -11.15 -17.45
N MET A 441 7.30 -12.33 -17.97
CA MET A 441 8.42 -12.52 -18.89
C MET A 441 8.25 -11.72 -20.19
N PHE A 442 9.36 -11.22 -20.72
CA PHE A 442 9.41 -10.66 -22.06
C PHE A 442 9.39 -11.78 -23.11
N VAL A 443 8.71 -11.51 -24.21
CA VAL A 443 8.56 -12.42 -25.34
C VAL A 443 8.86 -11.72 -26.65
N LEU A 444 9.20 -12.51 -27.68
CA LEU A 444 9.21 -12.05 -29.06
C LEU A 444 7.78 -12.14 -29.62
N THR A 445 7.34 -11.08 -30.28
CA THR A 445 6.02 -10.98 -30.90
C THR A 445 6.07 -10.12 -32.16
N TYR A 446 5.03 -10.19 -32.98
CA TYR A 446 4.83 -9.25 -34.08
C TYR A 446 3.99 -8.03 -33.69
N TYR A 447 3.30 -8.10 -32.56
CA TYR A 447 2.36 -7.05 -32.12
C TYR A 447 2.62 -6.67 -30.66
N ASN A 448 2.77 -5.38 -30.44
CA ASN A 448 2.95 -4.80 -29.12
C ASN A 448 1.70 -4.02 -28.70
N SER A 449 1.27 -4.18 -27.46
CA SER A 449 0.25 -3.31 -26.89
C SER A 449 0.87 -1.92 -26.64
N PRO A 450 0.33 -0.83 -27.21
CA PRO A 450 0.88 0.49 -26.99
C PRO A 450 0.75 0.85 -25.50
N THR A 451 1.88 1.06 -24.86
CA THR A 451 1.96 1.62 -23.49
C THR A 451 2.41 3.06 -23.61
N GLU A 452 1.52 4.00 -23.32
CA GLU A 452 1.72 5.43 -23.55
C GLU A 452 2.84 6.07 -22.69
N LEU A 453 3.31 5.40 -21.64
CA LEU A 453 4.13 6.02 -20.60
C LEU A 453 5.58 5.56 -20.53
N ARG A 454 6.00 4.58 -21.33
CA ARG A 454 7.36 4.05 -21.24
C ARG A 454 8.16 4.27 -22.52
N PRO A 455 9.39 4.78 -22.43
CA PRO A 455 10.32 4.62 -23.53
C PRO A 455 10.50 3.10 -23.75
N THR A 456 10.36 2.67 -24.99
CA THR A 456 10.57 1.27 -25.41
C THR A 456 12.04 0.91 -25.32
N GLY A 457 12.55 0.65 -24.11
CA GLY A 457 13.90 0.20 -23.84
C GLY A 457 14.12 -1.30 -24.08
N ASN A 458 13.16 -1.98 -24.69
CA ASN A 458 13.17 -3.43 -24.86
C ASN A 458 13.94 -3.78 -26.13
N TYR A 459 15.27 -3.76 -26.06
CA TYR A 459 16.17 -3.99 -27.19
C TYR A 459 16.84 -5.35 -27.08
N ILE A 460 16.70 -6.17 -28.14
CA ILE A 460 17.49 -7.37 -28.36
C ILE A 460 18.23 -7.19 -29.68
N ARG A 461 19.56 -7.12 -29.62
CA ARG A 461 20.42 -6.88 -30.78
C ARG A 461 20.18 -7.94 -31.89
N GLU A 462 20.06 -9.20 -31.50
CA GLU A 462 19.85 -10.32 -32.42
C GLU A 462 18.50 -10.21 -33.14
N ALA A 463 17.46 -9.69 -32.49
CA ALA A 463 16.17 -9.45 -33.12
C ALA A 463 16.25 -8.30 -34.15
N ASP A 464 16.95 -7.23 -33.82
CA ASP A 464 17.16 -6.11 -34.74
C ASP A 464 18.04 -6.50 -35.92
N GLU A 465 19.10 -7.30 -35.71
CA GLU A 465 19.91 -7.86 -36.78
C GLU A 465 19.07 -8.74 -37.73
N LEU A 466 18.20 -9.61 -37.20
CA LEU A 466 17.31 -10.43 -38.02
C LEU A 466 16.28 -9.59 -38.78
N ASN A 467 15.71 -8.55 -38.12
CA ASN A 467 14.79 -7.62 -38.76
C ASN A 467 15.42 -6.91 -39.99
N ARG A 468 16.69 -6.54 -39.91
CA ARG A 468 17.45 -5.88 -41.00
C ARG A 468 17.65 -6.82 -42.23
N THR A 469 17.61 -8.10 -42.01
CA THR A 469 17.72 -9.07 -43.15
C THR A 469 16.44 -9.18 -43.98
N HIS A 470 15.32 -8.68 -43.49
CA HIS A 470 13.99 -8.82 -44.07
C HIS A 470 13.63 -10.29 -44.44
N THR A 471 14.17 -11.24 -43.70
CA THR A 471 13.96 -12.67 -43.94
C THR A 471 12.59 -13.12 -43.39
N LEU A 472 12.09 -12.47 -42.35
CA LEU A 472 10.78 -12.73 -41.78
C LEU A 472 9.71 -11.87 -42.48
N ARG A 473 8.48 -12.34 -42.48
CA ARG A 473 7.33 -11.62 -43.07
C ARG A 473 6.90 -10.40 -42.30
N TYR A 474 7.15 -10.38 -41.00
CA TYR A 474 6.83 -9.29 -40.09
C TYR A 474 8.05 -8.95 -39.21
N LEU A 475 8.08 -7.73 -38.71
CA LEU A 475 9.17 -7.29 -37.82
C LEU A 475 8.98 -7.84 -36.40
N LEU A 476 10.05 -8.38 -35.84
CA LEU A 476 10.09 -8.81 -34.45
C LEU A 476 10.06 -7.62 -33.53
N GLN A 477 9.25 -7.73 -32.51
CA GLN A 477 9.18 -6.82 -31.38
C GLN A 477 9.41 -7.59 -30.09
N VAL A 478 9.83 -6.88 -29.04
CA VAL A 478 10.11 -7.46 -27.72
C VAL A 478 9.21 -6.76 -26.71
N THR A 479 8.40 -7.51 -25.98
CA THR A 479 7.47 -6.96 -25.00
C THR A 479 7.13 -7.96 -23.90
N ASN A 480 6.76 -7.49 -22.73
CA ASN A 480 6.05 -8.27 -21.71
C ASN A 480 4.53 -8.02 -21.71
N ARG A 481 4.04 -7.24 -22.69
CA ARG A 481 2.63 -6.89 -22.90
C ARG A 481 2.27 -7.06 -24.36
N GLU A 482 1.89 -8.29 -24.71
CA GLU A 482 1.43 -8.58 -26.07
C GLU A 482 0.09 -7.90 -26.34
N ALA A 483 -0.07 -7.43 -27.56
CA ALA A 483 -1.39 -7.02 -28.04
C ALA A 483 -2.31 -8.24 -28.17
N SER A 484 -3.56 -8.11 -27.74
CA SER A 484 -4.59 -9.08 -28.06
C SER A 484 -4.92 -8.98 -29.56
N LEU A 485 -4.83 -10.08 -30.27
CA LEU A 485 -5.27 -10.15 -31.66
C LEU A 485 -6.76 -10.53 -31.64
N ASP A 486 -7.60 -9.53 -31.80
CA ASP A 486 -9.06 -9.69 -31.79
C ASP A 486 -9.66 -9.51 -33.19
N ASP A 487 -8.86 -9.03 -34.18
CA ASP A 487 -9.27 -8.84 -35.56
C ASP A 487 -9.16 -10.16 -36.34
N PRO A 488 -10.28 -10.71 -36.84
CA PRO A 488 -10.28 -11.95 -37.62
C PRO A 488 -9.42 -11.87 -38.88
N GLU A 489 -9.32 -10.71 -39.54
CA GLU A 489 -8.52 -10.53 -40.74
C GLU A 489 -7.02 -10.64 -40.46
N GLU A 490 -6.56 -10.05 -39.31
CA GLU A 490 -5.17 -10.18 -38.89
C GLU A 490 -4.84 -11.63 -38.51
N ILE A 491 -5.74 -12.31 -37.81
CA ILE A 491 -5.58 -13.73 -37.45
C ILE A 491 -5.47 -14.58 -38.72
N GLU A 492 -6.32 -14.34 -39.72
CA GLU A 492 -6.29 -15.07 -40.99
C GLU A 492 -4.99 -14.86 -41.80
N LYS A 493 -4.39 -13.66 -41.72
CA LYS A 493 -3.07 -13.40 -42.33
C LYS A 493 -1.98 -14.32 -41.75
N HIS A 494 -2.01 -14.62 -40.46
CA HIS A 494 -1.05 -15.52 -39.83
C HIS A 494 -1.32 -16.99 -40.23
N PHE A 495 -2.56 -17.42 -40.35
CA PHE A 495 -2.87 -18.76 -40.90
C PHE A 495 -2.42 -18.89 -42.35
N ARG A 496 -2.60 -17.88 -43.17
CA ARG A 496 -2.05 -17.85 -44.54
C ARG A 496 -0.53 -17.87 -44.55
N SER A 497 0.13 -17.20 -43.61
CA SER A 497 1.58 -17.23 -43.44
C SER A 497 2.08 -18.62 -43.05
N ILE A 498 1.41 -19.28 -42.10
CA ILE A 498 1.72 -20.67 -41.72
C ILE A 498 1.61 -21.59 -42.95
N SER A 499 0.51 -21.50 -43.72
CA SER A 499 0.32 -22.30 -44.94
C SER A 499 1.39 -22.04 -46.03
N TYR A 500 1.85 -20.79 -46.12
CA TYR A 500 2.99 -20.44 -46.97
C TYR A 500 4.27 -21.16 -46.52
N TYR A 501 4.60 -21.12 -45.25
CA TYR A 501 5.76 -21.81 -44.70
C TYR A 501 5.63 -23.33 -44.86
N ASP A 502 4.43 -23.91 -44.71
CA ASP A 502 4.19 -25.34 -44.94
C ASP A 502 4.57 -25.75 -46.38
N SER A 503 4.12 -24.97 -47.38
CA SER A 503 4.44 -25.20 -48.77
C SER A 503 5.92 -24.97 -49.08
N TYR A 504 6.50 -23.92 -48.48
CA TYR A 504 7.91 -23.60 -48.70
C TYR A 504 8.84 -24.67 -48.11
N LEU A 505 8.59 -25.12 -46.89
CA LEU A 505 9.39 -26.16 -46.21
C LEU A 505 9.26 -27.52 -46.86
N ALA A 506 8.14 -27.80 -47.55
CA ALA A 506 7.95 -29.04 -48.34
C ALA A 506 8.69 -29.03 -49.66
N SER A 507 8.96 -27.87 -50.25
CA SER A 507 9.52 -27.74 -51.60
C SER A 507 10.98 -27.24 -51.66
N HIS A 508 11.53 -26.79 -50.56
CA HIS A 508 12.91 -26.24 -50.48
C HIS A 508 13.70 -26.91 -49.36
N THR A 509 15.03 -26.78 -49.42
CA THR A 509 15.89 -27.18 -48.29
C THR A 509 15.64 -26.23 -47.10
N PRO A 510 15.10 -26.71 -45.94
CA PRO A 510 14.74 -25.86 -44.84
C PRO A 510 15.94 -25.20 -44.19
N ARG A 511 15.82 -23.92 -43.86
CA ARG A 511 16.77 -23.20 -43.04
C ARG A 511 16.17 -23.03 -41.60
N ALA A 512 17.01 -22.84 -40.60
CA ALA A 512 16.56 -22.63 -39.23
C ALA A 512 15.58 -21.45 -39.11
N VAL A 513 15.82 -20.36 -39.87
CA VAL A 513 14.97 -19.16 -39.88
C VAL A 513 13.59 -19.40 -40.47
N ASP A 514 13.44 -20.38 -41.39
CA ASP A 514 12.13 -20.68 -41.98
C ASP A 514 11.20 -21.38 -40.97
N TYR A 515 11.75 -22.31 -40.18
CA TYR A 515 11.04 -22.89 -39.02
C TYR A 515 10.77 -21.84 -37.93
N PHE A 516 11.73 -20.96 -37.63
CA PHE A 516 11.56 -19.87 -36.67
C PHE A 516 10.43 -18.93 -37.11
N GLY A 517 10.35 -18.55 -38.39
CA GLY A 517 9.28 -17.69 -38.92
C GLY A 517 7.90 -18.33 -38.78
N ARG A 518 7.77 -19.64 -39.08
CA ARG A 518 6.51 -20.35 -38.86
C ARG A 518 6.15 -20.47 -37.40
N ALA A 519 7.13 -20.71 -36.51
CA ALA A 519 6.92 -20.73 -35.08
C ALA A 519 6.42 -19.38 -34.52
N MET A 520 6.92 -18.27 -35.05
CA MET A 520 6.44 -16.93 -34.67
C MET A 520 4.96 -16.73 -35.03
N ASP A 521 4.55 -17.14 -36.23
CA ASP A 521 3.13 -17.10 -36.63
C ASP A 521 2.26 -18.01 -35.75
N GLN A 522 2.76 -19.21 -35.41
CA GLN A 522 2.09 -20.16 -34.50
C GLN A 522 1.96 -19.61 -33.08
N MET A 523 2.99 -18.92 -32.57
CA MET A 523 2.93 -18.20 -31.29
C MET A 523 1.82 -17.16 -31.30
N THR A 524 1.70 -16.41 -32.40
CA THR A 524 0.70 -15.36 -32.58
C THR A 524 -0.72 -15.91 -32.55
N VAL A 525 -0.96 -17.05 -33.17
CA VAL A 525 -2.27 -17.75 -33.15
C VAL A 525 -2.42 -18.68 -31.93
N ARG A 526 -1.54 -18.58 -30.95
CA ARG A 526 -1.55 -19.36 -29.69
C ARG A 526 -1.43 -20.87 -29.85
N ASN A 527 -0.89 -21.33 -30.96
CA ASN A 527 -0.57 -22.76 -31.18
C ASN A 527 0.83 -23.07 -30.65
N TYR A 528 1.01 -23.02 -29.33
CA TYR A 528 2.31 -23.14 -28.67
C TYR A 528 2.99 -24.51 -28.93
N ALA A 529 2.22 -25.59 -28.96
CA ALA A 529 2.75 -26.94 -29.19
C ALA A 529 3.39 -27.07 -30.58
N ALA A 530 2.76 -26.52 -31.61
CA ALA A 530 3.32 -26.51 -32.98
C ALA A 530 4.55 -25.56 -33.04
N ALA A 531 4.50 -24.41 -32.38
CA ALA A 531 5.63 -23.50 -32.28
C ALA A 531 6.86 -24.17 -31.65
N ILE A 532 6.70 -24.89 -30.54
CA ILE A 532 7.80 -25.63 -29.89
C ILE A 532 8.40 -26.67 -30.85
N LYS A 533 7.57 -27.41 -31.55
CA LYS A 533 8.04 -28.42 -32.53
C LYS A 533 8.88 -27.78 -33.64
N ASP A 534 8.47 -26.65 -34.17
CA ASP A 534 9.23 -25.93 -35.19
C ASP A 534 10.53 -25.36 -34.64
N LEU A 535 10.52 -24.85 -33.42
CA LEU A 535 11.73 -24.35 -32.75
C LEU A 535 12.73 -25.46 -32.46
N ASP A 536 12.26 -26.69 -32.17
CA ASP A 536 13.10 -27.88 -32.06
C ASP A 536 13.77 -28.23 -33.39
N GLN A 537 13.05 -28.10 -34.51
CA GLN A 537 13.62 -28.28 -35.86
C GLN A 537 14.63 -27.17 -36.18
N ALA A 538 14.31 -25.92 -35.89
CA ALA A 538 15.24 -24.81 -36.09
C ALA A 538 16.55 -25.03 -35.33
N LEU A 539 16.47 -25.49 -34.07
CA LEU A 539 17.62 -25.75 -33.20
C LEU A 539 18.36 -27.05 -33.54
N THR A 540 17.71 -27.97 -34.25
CA THR A 540 18.40 -29.13 -34.85
C THR A 540 19.31 -28.71 -36.02
N ILE A 541 18.89 -27.70 -36.79
CA ILE A 541 19.67 -27.15 -37.93
C ILE A 541 20.74 -26.18 -37.40
N SER A 542 20.39 -25.31 -36.45
CA SER A 542 21.29 -24.32 -35.86
C SER A 542 21.15 -24.33 -34.32
N PRO A 543 21.95 -25.13 -33.61
CA PRO A 543 21.86 -25.28 -32.13
C PRO A 543 22.17 -23.98 -31.35
N ASP A 544 22.85 -23.05 -31.99
CA ASP A 544 23.26 -21.75 -31.46
C ASP A 544 22.36 -20.59 -31.91
N PHE A 545 21.19 -20.90 -32.48
CA PHE A 545 20.19 -19.90 -32.84
C PHE A 545 19.53 -19.28 -31.59
N THR A 546 20.14 -18.22 -31.06
CA THR A 546 19.79 -17.57 -29.78
C THR A 546 18.31 -17.20 -29.72
N LEU A 547 17.75 -16.56 -30.78
CA LEU A 547 16.33 -16.17 -30.80
C LEU A 547 15.37 -17.37 -30.77
N ALA A 548 15.75 -18.50 -31.38
CA ALA A 548 14.95 -19.72 -31.34
C ALA A 548 14.93 -20.32 -29.92
N LEU A 549 16.04 -20.34 -29.20
CA LEU A 549 16.11 -20.73 -27.77
C LEU A 549 15.24 -19.81 -26.93
N PHE A 550 15.38 -18.50 -27.10
CA PHE A 550 14.60 -17.50 -26.36
C PHE A 550 13.10 -17.65 -26.61
N LEU A 551 12.68 -17.80 -27.87
CA LEU A 551 11.29 -18.00 -28.24
C LEU A 551 10.74 -19.35 -27.71
N ARG A 552 11.55 -20.42 -27.74
CA ARG A 552 11.14 -21.73 -27.21
C ARG A 552 10.93 -21.70 -25.69
N SER A 553 11.76 -21.00 -24.94
CA SER A 553 11.56 -20.79 -23.51
C SER A 553 10.20 -20.14 -23.23
N SER A 554 9.86 -19.08 -23.99
CA SER A 554 8.56 -18.39 -23.89
C SER A 554 7.39 -19.27 -24.32
N ALA A 555 7.56 -20.05 -25.38
CA ALA A 555 6.53 -20.97 -25.90
C ALA A 555 6.17 -22.05 -24.87
N LYS A 556 7.18 -22.69 -24.25
CA LYS A 556 7.00 -23.68 -23.18
C LYS A 556 6.24 -23.10 -21.99
N TYR A 557 6.62 -21.90 -21.55
CA TYR A 557 5.98 -21.22 -20.46
C TYR A 557 4.51 -20.89 -20.75
N LYS A 558 4.23 -20.31 -21.93
CA LYS A 558 2.87 -19.98 -22.36
C LYS A 558 1.99 -21.19 -22.59
N GLN A 559 2.55 -22.28 -23.11
CA GLN A 559 1.83 -23.55 -23.24
C GLN A 559 1.35 -24.02 -21.86
N ALA A 560 2.23 -24.07 -20.87
CA ALA A 560 1.88 -24.50 -19.52
C ALA A 560 0.81 -23.59 -18.87
N LEU A 561 0.90 -22.27 -19.02
CA LEU A 561 -0.12 -21.34 -18.55
C LEU A 561 -1.48 -21.56 -19.23
N SER A 562 -1.47 -21.79 -20.55
CA SER A 562 -2.70 -22.06 -21.31
C SER A 562 -3.35 -23.38 -20.88
N GLU A 563 -2.54 -24.41 -20.63
CA GLU A 563 -3.02 -25.70 -20.13
C GLU A 563 -3.54 -25.62 -18.69
N LEU A 564 -2.93 -24.81 -17.82
CA LEU A 564 -3.38 -24.57 -16.45
C LEU A 564 -4.72 -23.85 -16.40
N SER A 565 -5.01 -22.98 -17.37
CA SER A 565 -6.28 -22.25 -17.45
C SER A 565 -7.47 -23.16 -17.86
N ASN A 566 -7.20 -24.36 -18.39
CA ASN A 566 -8.21 -25.35 -18.75
C ASN A 566 -8.33 -26.43 -17.65
N PRO A 567 -9.51 -26.59 -16.99
CA PRO A 567 -9.69 -27.52 -15.89
C PRO A 567 -9.39 -29.00 -16.21
N GLU A 568 -9.53 -29.41 -17.49
CA GLU A 568 -9.28 -30.78 -17.92
C GLU A 568 -7.78 -31.10 -18.06
N SER A 569 -6.98 -30.13 -18.49
CA SER A 569 -5.54 -30.28 -18.69
C SER A 569 -4.70 -29.85 -17.49
N ALA A 570 -5.23 -28.97 -16.62
CA ALA A 570 -4.50 -28.42 -15.47
C ALA A 570 -3.90 -29.48 -14.53
N ARG A 571 -4.57 -30.62 -14.36
CA ARG A 571 -4.10 -31.74 -13.51
C ARG A 571 -2.85 -32.46 -14.06
N LYS A 572 -2.51 -32.27 -15.32
CA LYS A 572 -1.39 -32.91 -16.02
C LYS A 572 -0.15 -32.02 -16.12
N VAL A 573 -0.31 -30.72 -15.85
CA VAL A 573 0.78 -29.75 -15.94
C VAL A 573 1.66 -29.82 -14.72
N ASN A 574 2.94 -30.10 -14.94
CA ASN A 574 3.96 -29.92 -13.91
C ASN A 574 4.74 -28.63 -14.17
N MET A 575 4.26 -27.53 -13.55
CA MET A 575 4.84 -26.19 -13.75
C MET A 575 6.32 -26.14 -13.35
N ASN A 576 6.73 -26.82 -12.30
CA ASN A 576 8.14 -26.85 -11.89
C ASN A 576 9.03 -27.49 -12.97
N MET A 577 8.58 -28.57 -13.58
CA MET A 577 9.33 -29.22 -14.67
C MET A 577 9.42 -28.31 -15.89
N THR A 578 8.34 -27.61 -16.22
CA THR A 578 8.32 -26.63 -17.32
C THR A 578 9.28 -25.47 -17.03
N LEU A 579 9.27 -24.93 -15.82
CA LEU A 579 10.17 -23.82 -15.45
C LEU A 579 11.64 -24.23 -15.52
N HIS A 580 12.00 -25.46 -15.14
CA HIS A 580 13.35 -25.97 -15.36
C HIS A 580 13.72 -26.07 -16.84
N ALA A 581 12.81 -26.54 -17.69
CA ALA A 581 13.06 -26.58 -19.14
C ALA A 581 13.14 -25.19 -19.77
N VAL A 582 12.46 -24.20 -19.19
CA VAL A 582 12.60 -22.77 -19.54
C VAL A 582 13.97 -22.24 -19.14
N LEU A 583 14.42 -22.56 -17.92
CA LEU A 583 15.75 -22.15 -17.42
C LEU A 583 16.88 -22.76 -18.26
N ASP A 584 16.78 -24.02 -18.68
CA ASP A 584 17.76 -24.66 -19.56
C ASP A 584 17.94 -23.93 -20.90
N ASP A 585 16.85 -23.47 -21.50
CA ASP A 585 16.89 -22.70 -22.75
C ASP A 585 17.47 -21.29 -22.48
N LEU A 586 17.05 -20.62 -21.40
CA LEU A 586 17.56 -19.28 -21.04
C LEU A 586 19.06 -19.29 -20.67
N ASP A 587 19.54 -20.35 -20.02
CA ASP A 587 20.97 -20.50 -19.71
C ASP A 587 21.83 -20.66 -20.98
N LYS A 588 21.29 -21.34 -22.00
CA LYS A 588 21.93 -21.40 -23.31
C LYS A 588 21.93 -20.04 -24.00
N VAL A 589 20.81 -19.30 -23.93
CA VAL A 589 20.72 -17.92 -24.44
C VAL A 589 21.78 -17.02 -23.78
N ILE A 590 21.88 -17.06 -22.47
CA ILE A 590 22.85 -16.25 -21.70
C ILE A 590 24.29 -16.64 -22.05
N LYS A 591 24.56 -17.93 -22.28
CA LYS A 591 25.89 -18.40 -22.71
C LYS A 591 26.26 -17.89 -24.11
N LEU A 592 25.31 -17.84 -25.03
CA LEU A 592 25.50 -17.37 -26.41
C LEU A 592 25.51 -15.85 -26.51
N SER A 593 24.65 -15.18 -25.71
CA SER A 593 24.47 -13.73 -25.70
C SER A 593 24.54 -13.18 -24.26
N PRO A 594 25.75 -13.08 -23.65
CA PRO A 594 25.90 -12.71 -22.24
C PRO A 594 25.42 -11.28 -21.89
N ASN A 595 25.26 -10.43 -22.90
CA ASN A 595 24.83 -9.04 -22.74
C ASN A 595 23.31 -8.86 -22.96
N MET A 596 22.52 -9.93 -23.09
CA MET A 596 21.07 -9.87 -23.26
C MET A 596 20.38 -9.71 -21.90
N ALA A 597 20.16 -8.48 -21.46
CA ALA A 597 19.54 -8.15 -20.17
C ALA A 597 18.17 -8.86 -19.98
N ILE A 598 17.37 -8.95 -21.04
CA ILE A 598 16.03 -9.57 -21.04
C ILE A 598 16.11 -11.07 -20.75
N ALA A 599 17.18 -11.78 -21.16
CA ALA A 599 17.35 -13.19 -20.84
C ALA A 599 17.59 -13.41 -19.33
N TYR A 600 18.38 -12.56 -18.69
CA TYR A 600 18.56 -12.58 -17.23
C TYR A 600 17.26 -12.22 -16.51
N TYR A 601 16.52 -11.24 -17.02
CA TYR A 601 15.22 -10.88 -16.47
C TYR A 601 14.24 -12.06 -16.50
N ASN A 602 14.07 -12.72 -17.66
CA ASN A 602 13.19 -13.87 -17.80
C ASN A 602 13.64 -15.05 -16.91
N LYS A 603 14.95 -15.25 -16.79
CA LYS A 603 15.52 -16.22 -15.85
C LYS A 603 15.12 -15.89 -14.40
N GLY A 604 15.20 -14.62 -14.01
CA GLY A 604 14.78 -14.15 -12.71
C GLY A 604 13.29 -14.40 -12.44
N VAL A 605 12.41 -14.18 -13.44
CA VAL A 605 10.98 -14.48 -13.34
C VAL A 605 10.75 -15.98 -13.11
N ALA A 606 11.37 -16.85 -13.93
CA ALA A 606 11.23 -18.30 -13.78
C ALA A 606 11.69 -18.80 -12.40
N LEU A 607 12.81 -18.28 -11.89
CA LEU A 607 13.34 -18.63 -10.57
C LEU A 607 12.43 -18.12 -9.44
N ALA A 608 11.85 -16.92 -9.57
CA ALA A 608 10.93 -16.39 -8.58
C ALA A 608 9.63 -17.19 -8.49
N GLU A 609 9.13 -17.69 -9.63
CA GLU A 609 7.97 -18.61 -9.66
C GLU A 609 8.29 -19.97 -9.04
N LEU A 610 9.53 -20.46 -9.17
CA LEU A 610 10.05 -21.63 -8.45
C LEU A 610 10.29 -21.35 -6.96
N GLN A 611 10.08 -20.13 -6.49
CA GLN A 611 10.38 -19.64 -5.15
C GLN A 611 11.89 -19.67 -4.78
N ASP A 612 12.79 -19.84 -5.76
CA ASP A 612 14.22 -19.64 -5.58
C ASP A 612 14.56 -18.14 -5.63
N PHE A 613 14.16 -17.44 -4.57
CA PHE A 613 14.29 -15.98 -4.47
C PHE A 613 15.75 -15.51 -4.48
N THR A 614 16.68 -16.33 -3.97
CA THR A 614 18.10 -15.97 -3.94
C THR A 614 18.70 -15.96 -5.34
N SER A 615 18.45 -16.98 -6.14
CA SER A 615 18.90 -17.03 -7.54
C SER A 615 18.17 -15.99 -8.41
N ALA A 616 16.87 -15.77 -8.15
CA ALA A 616 16.09 -14.74 -8.83
C ALA A 616 16.68 -13.34 -8.60
N LEU A 617 17.07 -13.02 -7.35
CA LEU A 617 17.71 -11.76 -7.00
C LEU A 617 19.00 -11.53 -7.82
N SER A 618 19.85 -12.54 -7.92
CA SER A 618 21.07 -12.49 -8.73
C SER A 618 20.77 -12.25 -10.22
N ALA A 619 19.76 -12.96 -10.76
CA ALA A 619 19.38 -12.80 -12.16
C ALA A 619 18.82 -11.40 -12.47
N PHE A 620 17.94 -10.85 -11.63
CA PHE A 620 17.46 -9.47 -11.80
C PHE A 620 18.57 -8.44 -11.62
N THR A 621 19.53 -8.68 -10.73
CA THR A 621 20.69 -7.79 -10.56
C THR A 621 21.54 -7.74 -11.84
N ASN A 622 21.83 -8.90 -12.44
CA ASN A 622 22.54 -8.94 -13.72
C ASN A 622 21.77 -8.22 -14.84
N ALA A 623 20.43 -8.37 -14.87
CA ALA A 623 19.59 -7.65 -15.84
C ALA A 623 19.71 -6.12 -15.67
N ILE A 624 19.72 -5.62 -14.44
CA ILE A 624 19.85 -4.20 -14.11
C ILE A 624 21.26 -3.67 -14.40
N GLU A 625 22.29 -4.46 -14.13
CA GLU A 625 23.67 -4.07 -14.46
C GLU A 625 23.90 -3.89 -15.97
N LEU A 626 23.25 -4.74 -16.78
CA LEU A 626 23.28 -4.65 -18.23
C LEU A 626 22.36 -3.55 -18.80
N ALA A 627 21.25 -3.26 -18.13
CA ALA A 627 20.28 -2.25 -18.53
C ALA A 627 19.80 -1.47 -17.28
N PRO A 628 20.47 -0.39 -16.87
CA PRO A 628 20.15 0.38 -15.67
C PRO A 628 18.80 1.11 -15.71
N ASP A 629 18.15 1.18 -16.86
CA ASP A 629 16.82 1.75 -17.10
C ASP A 629 15.70 0.70 -17.18
N PHE A 630 15.98 -0.55 -16.81
CA PHE A 630 15.06 -1.66 -16.87
C PHE A 630 14.07 -1.66 -15.67
N GLY A 631 13.01 -0.86 -15.76
CA GLY A 631 12.04 -0.64 -14.68
C GLY A 631 11.38 -1.92 -14.15
N GLU A 632 11.00 -2.87 -15.01
CA GLU A 632 10.42 -4.14 -14.62
C GLU A 632 11.40 -5.02 -13.83
N ALA A 633 12.68 -4.95 -14.13
CA ALA A 633 13.69 -5.67 -13.37
C ALA A 633 13.85 -5.11 -11.95
N TYR A 634 13.78 -3.79 -11.78
CA TYR A 634 13.72 -3.17 -10.45
C TYR A 634 12.45 -3.58 -9.71
N TYR A 635 11.28 -3.57 -10.37
CA TYR A 635 10.03 -3.99 -9.74
C TYR A 635 10.11 -5.42 -9.22
N ASN A 636 10.52 -6.36 -10.09
CA ASN A 636 10.60 -7.77 -9.73
C ASN A 636 11.68 -8.03 -8.66
N ARG A 637 12.84 -7.35 -8.73
CA ARG A 637 13.86 -7.43 -7.69
C ARG A 637 13.36 -6.86 -6.36
N GLY A 638 12.66 -5.74 -6.40
CA GLY A 638 12.00 -5.15 -5.23
C GLY A 638 10.99 -6.10 -4.60
N TYR A 639 10.15 -6.74 -5.40
CA TYR A 639 9.22 -7.78 -4.95
C TYR A 639 9.95 -8.94 -4.27
N VAL A 640 11.04 -9.43 -4.86
CA VAL A 640 11.84 -10.52 -4.30
C VAL A 640 12.51 -10.11 -2.99
N PHE A 641 13.05 -8.89 -2.87
CA PHE A 641 13.58 -8.37 -1.61
C PHE A 641 12.53 -8.38 -0.50
N LEU A 642 11.27 -8.02 -0.81
CA LEU A 642 10.19 -8.08 0.16
C LEU A 642 9.87 -9.51 0.61
N LYS A 643 9.87 -10.48 -0.32
CA LYS A 643 9.70 -11.90 0.01
C LYS A 643 10.81 -12.44 0.90
N LEU A 644 12.02 -11.91 0.78
CA LEU A 644 13.17 -12.23 1.62
C LEU A 644 13.23 -11.40 2.93
N GLY A 645 12.25 -10.54 3.20
CA GLY A 645 12.18 -9.71 4.40
C GLY A 645 13.04 -8.44 4.37
N ASN A 646 13.75 -8.16 3.27
CA ASN A 646 14.55 -6.94 3.13
C ASN A 646 13.69 -5.77 2.65
N ARG A 647 12.93 -5.20 3.58
CA ARG A 647 12.00 -4.10 3.31
C ARG A 647 12.69 -2.87 2.72
N THR A 648 13.87 -2.51 3.24
CA THR A 648 14.60 -1.31 2.81
C THR A 648 15.05 -1.39 1.35
N ALA A 649 15.68 -2.50 0.95
CA ALA A 649 16.09 -2.70 -0.44
C ALA A 649 14.87 -2.80 -1.37
N GLY A 650 13.81 -3.50 -0.91
CA GLY A 650 12.58 -3.64 -1.67
C GLY A 650 11.91 -2.30 -1.97
N THR A 651 11.76 -1.41 -0.97
CA THR A 651 11.18 -0.08 -1.18
C THR A 651 12.01 0.79 -2.12
N ASN A 652 13.34 0.72 -2.03
CA ASN A 652 14.21 1.48 -2.93
C ASN A 652 14.05 1.06 -4.38
N ASP A 653 14.00 -0.25 -4.65
CA ASP A 653 13.81 -0.78 -6.00
C ASP A 653 12.42 -0.47 -6.55
N LEU A 654 11.37 -0.57 -5.70
CA LEU A 654 10.00 -0.22 -6.11
C LEU A 654 9.85 1.28 -6.42
N SER A 655 10.45 2.16 -5.62
CA SER A 655 10.51 3.60 -5.92
C SER A 655 11.18 3.85 -7.27
N LYS A 656 12.32 3.20 -7.52
CA LYS A 656 13.04 3.31 -8.78
C LYS A 656 12.24 2.77 -9.98
N ALA A 657 11.56 1.64 -9.81
CA ALA A 657 10.67 1.08 -10.83
C ALA A 657 9.50 2.01 -11.14
N GLY A 658 8.87 2.58 -10.11
CA GLY A 658 7.80 3.57 -10.25
C GLY A 658 8.24 4.83 -10.97
N GLU A 659 9.43 5.36 -10.64
CA GLU A 659 10.07 6.46 -11.37
C GLU A 659 10.24 6.14 -12.86
N MET A 660 10.53 4.89 -13.21
CA MET A 660 10.63 4.42 -14.59
C MET A 660 9.27 4.09 -15.25
N GLY A 661 8.15 4.37 -14.59
CA GLY A 661 6.80 4.19 -15.13
C GLY A 661 6.17 2.82 -14.89
N VAL A 662 6.73 2.00 -13.99
CA VAL A 662 6.11 0.74 -13.56
C VAL A 662 5.04 1.05 -12.50
N VAL A 663 3.82 1.37 -12.96
CA VAL A 663 2.70 1.81 -12.12
C VAL A 663 2.38 0.87 -10.95
N PRO A 664 2.42 -0.47 -11.09
CA PRO A 664 2.20 -1.40 -9.97
C PRO A 664 3.12 -1.20 -8.76
N SER A 665 4.28 -0.56 -8.94
CA SER A 665 5.23 -0.25 -7.86
C SER A 665 4.60 0.58 -6.76
N TYR A 666 3.82 1.60 -7.12
CA TYR A 666 3.17 2.49 -6.14
C TYR A 666 2.04 1.79 -5.39
N ASN A 667 1.35 0.83 -6.03
CA ASN A 667 0.37 0.00 -5.33
C ASN A 667 1.02 -0.90 -4.26
N LEU A 668 2.21 -1.39 -4.56
CA LEU A 668 2.97 -2.24 -3.62
C LEU A 668 3.56 -1.41 -2.48
N LEU A 669 4.16 -0.24 -2.77
CA LEU A 669 4.68 0.70 -1.76
C LEU A 669 3.60 1.07 -0.75
N LYS A 670 2.41 1.45 -1.20
CA LYS A 670 1.29 1.84 -0.34
C LYS A 670 0.79 0.73 0.60
N ARG A 671 0.94 -0.54 0.23
CA ARG A 671 0.56 -1.68 1.09
C ARG A 671 1.60 -1.96 2.17
N MET A 672 2.82 -1.48 2.00
CA MET A 672 3.90 -1.70 2.95
C MET A 672 3.87 -0.71 4.12
N ASP A 673 3.25 0.45 3.95
CA ASP A 673 3.14 1.48 4.98
C ASP A 673 1.98 1.23 5.96
N ARG A 674 1.32 0.07 5.82
CA ARG A 674 0.31 -0.45 6.75
C ARG A 674 0.83 -1.69 7.48
#